data_6b686b0f10f1ec0da159ee3dd92bbbfc
#
_entry.id   6b686b0f10f1ec0da159ee3dd92bbbfc
#
_cell.length_a   1.000
_cell.length_b   1.000
_cell.length_c   1.000
_cell.angle_alpha   90.00
_cell.angle_beta   90.00
_cell.angle_gamma   90.00
#
_symmetry.space_group_name_H-M   'P 1'
#
loop_
_entity.id
_entity.type
_entity.pdbx_description
1 polymer ?
#
loop_
_entity_poly.entity_id
_entity_poly.type
_entity_poly.pdbx_seq_one_letter_code
_entity_poly.pdbx_strand_id
1 'polypeptide(L)'
;MLAKSIRTLRAVLIVFSVCLMTLAPGRASALSNQLLLLLPDNFTLPDPRVSAWLDSAAEEGLQIALISDTQFKQGGTSLQQYQGLILPDQVHTVADDTLVSAIQTYALNGGRVMLVYDFGVLNAAGFYPAGQSRFSSMAGVNYVLYDTLGGNMIGLGSVTGMGSTLRALQIPPGKSMTWPGTTAAATASATTLSSTSTGSTTNPPLYLQPSTSNPGGLAGYNHQAYFTYKTVNGRMTGVPLNLGRVSTGARVGSGSYWPSSTRPSSASTSTSTSMSGATSFASTSPAATTDVLEGISGYVYGFLTYPSYVTQGTYTGTTLLTSPNFGLVAGYQAYGNGGVMFVNLPLAYLDGQTDSMPIHGFLRYFTTNVLSMPRLSLQPRAQAGMVLNWHFCAEDQIQPAQYLKNYGIWNSGPYSIVMTAGPDDVTIGDGLGINLTNNTQAKQLVAFLLKRGHNVGSHGGWAHDYWGANASETNAGTFTQYLVLNRNAVQSVTGKPDIEWAAPEGNTPTWAVNWLESNGYSGYYFTGHTGNAQTRAYRNGSLLNPGIWAFPVMPFGKYATFEEFQEFAVPTADVQNWYLSLMDFVVANRTSRLIYMHPLGASWYPNVVTTILSRAASLAKTGQFKWFTMDQLTQFDRRRLLVNWTATDTGTGWTFSATHPSSLQDMTWLLPKSTYQMPSVKSGSATIVSTDPVNWLVIAGTGKSLSFTSAKAH
;
A
#
# COMPACT_ATOMS: atom_id res chain seq x y z
N MET A 1 32.77 -5.02 -19.31
CA MET A 1 32.87 -3.81 -18.51
C MET A 1 32.01 -2.64 -19.01
N LEU A 2 31.83 -2.45 -20.32
CA LEU A 2 30.99 -1.35 -20.86
C LEU A 2 29.49 -1.45 -20.51
N ALA A 3 28.93 -2.65 -20.35
CA ALA A 3 27.52 -2.84 -20.06
C ALA A 3 27.10 -2.49 -18.62
N LYS A 4 28.04 -2.47 -17.67
CA LYS A 4 27.77 -2.05 -16.28
C LYS A 4 27.69 -0.52 -16.14
N SER A 5 28.48 0.24 -16.89
CA SER A 5 28.47 1.72 -16.87
C SER A 5 27.17 2.33 -17.41
N ILE A 6 26.52 1.67 -18.39
CA ILE A 6 25.28 2.19 -18.98
C ILE A 6 24.07 1.99 -18.06
N ARG A 7 24.07 0.96 -17.20
CA ARG A 7 22.99 0.71 -16.22
C ARG A 7 23.03 1.70 -15.05
N THR A 8 24.21 2.04 -14.56
CA THR A 8 24.38 3.04 -13.50
C THR A 8 24.01 4.44 -13.97
N LEU A 9 24.26 4.78 -15.25
CA LEU A 9 23.89 6.08 -15.83
C LEU A 9 22.36 6.22 -16.02
N ARG A 10 21.63 5.11 -16.28
CA ARG A 10 20.16 5.14 -16.41
C ARG A 10 19.42 5.27 -15.08
N ALA A 11 19.94 4.68 -14.02
CA ALA A 11 19.39 4.84 -12.67
C ALA A 11 19.58 6.27 -12.15
N VAL A 12 20.70 6.92 -12.48
CA VAL A 12 21.00 8.31 -12.11
C VAL A 12 20.16 9.31 -12.93
N LEU A 13 19.76 9.00 -14.17
CA LEU A 13 18.97 9.92 -14.99
C LEU A 13 17.48 9.99 -14.60
N ILE A 14 16.94 8.99 -13.89
CA ILE A 14 15.55 9.05 -13.39
C ILE A 14 15.42 9.93 -12.14
N VAL A 15 16.49 10.09 -11.38
CA VAL A 15 16.53 10.92 -10.16
C VAL A 15 16.81 12.39 -10.46
N PHE A 16 17.36 12.75 -11.63
CA PHE A 16 17.82 14.10 -11.94
C PHE A 16 16.91 14.94 -12.85
N SER A 17 15.61 14.64 -12.95
CA SER A 17 14.64 15.64 -13.44
C SER A 17 14.11 16.50 -12.29
N VAL A 18 14.93 16.75 -11.30
CA VAL A 18 14.70 17.85 -10.35
C VAL A 18 15.00 19.15 -11.09
N CYS A 19 13.96 19.77 -11.65
CA CYS A 19 14.06 21.13 -12.17
C CYS A 19 14.49 22.06 -11.02
N LEU A 20 15.77 22.39 -10.95
CA LEU A 20 16.24 23.59 -10.28
C LEU A 20 15.69 24.79 -11.09
N MET A 21 14.45 25.18 -10.81
CA MET A 21 13.92 26.43 -11.38
C MET A 21 14.56 27.59 -10.63
N THR A 22 15.53 28.21 -11.27
CA THR A 22 15.99 29.56 -10.89
C THR A 22 14.81 30.51 -11.01
N LEU A 23 14.36 31.05 -9.88
CA LEU A 23 13.30 32.06 -9.81
C LEU A 23 13.76 33.32 -10.53
N ALA A 24 13.30 33.53 -11.76
CA ALA A 24 13.43 34.83 -12.42
C ALA A 24 12.35 35.77 -11.88
N PRO A 25 12.67 36.97 -11.42
CA PRO A 25 11.67 37.90 -10.87
C PRO A 25 10.83 38.48 -12.00
N GLY A 26 9.50 38.38 -11.89
CA GLY A 26 8.60 39.25 -12.64
C GLY A 26 7.49 38.64 -13.49
N ARG A 27 7.14 37.34 -13.35
CA ARG A 27 5.89 36.82 -13.94
C ARG A 27 4.95 36.36 -12.82
N ALA A 28 3.67 36.73 -12.92
CA ALA A 28 2.63 36.15 -12.09
C ALA A 28 2.74 34.62 -12.18
N SER A 29 3.09 33.97 -11.08
CA SER A 29 3.37 32.54 -11.06
C SER A 29 2.04 31.81 -11.25
N ALA A 30 1.95 31.03 -12.30
CA ALA A 30 0.79 30.15 -12.50
C ALA A 30 0.78 29.06 -11.44
N LEU A 31 -0.39 28.75 -10.85
CA LEU A 31 -0.56 27.64 -9.92
C LEU A 31 -0.11 26.34 -10.60
N SER A 32 0.73 25.61 -9.90
CA SER A 32 1.28 24.33 -10.35
C SER A 32 0.45 23.15 -9.81
N ASN A 33 0.61 21.97 -10.38
CA ASN A 33 0.08 20.71 -9.84
C ASN A 33 1.06 20.02 -8.89
N GLN A 34 1.98 20.78 -8.29
CA GLN A 34 3.04 20.26 -7.44
C GLN A 34 2.78 20.57 -5.96
N LEU A 35 3.25 19.66 -5.11
CA LEU A 35 3.43 19.87 -3.66
C LEU A 35 4.87 20.32 -3.39
N LEU A 36 5.06 21.05 -2.31
CA LEU A 36 6.38 21.31 -1.74
C LEU A 36 6.70 20.31 -0.65
N LEU A 37 7.94 19.84 -0.60
CA LEU A 37 8.51 19.10 0.54
C LEU A 37 9.66 19.94 1.12
N LEU A 38 9.55 20.32 2.38
CA LEU A 38 10.52 21.18 3.05
C LEU A 38 11.70 20.37 3.60
N LEU A 39 12.91 20.78 3.27
CA LEU A 39 14.16 20.18 3.70
C LEU A 39 15.04 21.21 4.41
N PRO A 40 15.90 20.78 5.35
CA PRO A 40 16.93 21.65 5.87
C PRO A 40 17.84 22.19 4.79
N ASP A 41 18.42 23.37 5.00
CA ASP A 41 19.45 23.90 4.12
C ASP A 41 20.63 22.91 4.02
N ASN A 42 21.20 22.75 2.84
CA ASN A 42 22.32 21.84 2.55
C ASN A 42 22.01 20.34 2.81
N PHE A 43 20.76 19.94 2.77
CA PHE A 43 20.38 18.54 2.91
C PHE A 43 20.97 17.69 1.77
N THR A 44 21.64 16.59 2.13
CA THR A 44 22.30 15.72 1.14
C THR A 44 21.35 14.71 0.56
N LEU A 45 21.22 14.69 -0.77
CA LEU A 45 20.45 13.71 -1.52
C LEU A 45 21.39 12.76 -2.30
N PRO A 46 20.97 11.50 -2.58
CA PRO A 46 19.72 10.89 -2.15
C PRO A 46 19.70 10.51 -0.67
N ASP A 47 18.55 10.64 -0.03
CA ASP A 47 18.31 10.18 1.33
C ASP A 47 17.05 9.31 1.35
N PRO A 48 17.07 8.11 1.95
CA PRO A 48 15.93 7.19 1.94
C PRO A 48 14.63 7.79 2.49
N ARG A 49 14.73 8.66 3.50
CA ARG A 49 13.56 9.31 4.12
C ARG A 49 12.86 10.26 3.16
N VAL A 50 13.64 10.99 2.34
CA VAL A 50 13.10 11.85 1.28
C VAL A 50 12.64 11.02 0.09
N SER A 51 13.42 9.99 -0.27
CA SER A 51 13.06 9.08 -1.36
C SER A 51 11.70 8.40 -1.14
N ALA A 52 11.39 7.99 0.10
CA ALA A 52 10.10 7.42 0.45
C ALA A 52 8.93 8.36 0.08
N TRP A 53 9.05 9.66 0.38
CA TRP A 53 8.05 10.66 0.00
C TRP A 53 7.94 10.86 -1.51
N LEU A 54 9.08 10.94 -2.19
CA LEU A 54 9.11 11.14 -3.66
C LEU A 54 8.54 9.93 -4.41
N ASP A 55 8.92 8.75 -3.97
CA ASP A 55 8.47 7.49 -4.57
C ASP A 55 6.98 7.26 -4.32
N SER A 56 6.51 7.42 -3.08
CA SER A 56 5.09 7.29 -2.76
C SER A 56 4.23 8.32 -3.50
N ALA A 57 4.71 9.56 -3.63
CA ALA A 57 4.00 10.57 -4.42
C ALA A 57 3.94 10.20 -5.91
N ALA A 58 5.05 9.76 -6.50
CA ALA A 58 5.08 9.32 -7.89
C ALA A 58 4.17 8.09 -8.10
N GLU A 59 4.15 7.16 -7.15
CA GLU A 59 3.24 6.01 -7.16
C GLU A 59 1.78 6.45 -7.03
N GLU A 60 1.46 7.50 -6.28
CA GLU A 60 0.12 8.09 -6.20
C GLU A 60 -0.23 9.00 -7.41
N GLY A 61 0.65 9.11 -8.40
CA GLY A 61 0.45 9.94 -9.60
C GLY A 61 0.53 11.44 -9.32
N LEU A 62 1.31 11.82 -8.32
CA LEU A 62 1.50 13.18 -7.81
C LEU A 62 2.92 13.66 -8.12
N GLN A 63 3.15 14.95 -7.92
CA GLN A 63 4.47 15.57 -8.10
C GLN A 63 4.86 16.35 -6.85
N ILE A 64 6.11 16.18 -6.42
CA ILE A 64 6.71 16.91 -5.30
C ILE A 64 7.92 17.70 -5.83
N ALA A 65 7.99 18.98 -5.46
CA ALA A 65 9.17 19.80 -5.59
C ALA A 65 9.84 19.97 -4.22
N LEU A 66 11.16 19.89 -4.19
CA LEU A 66 11.93 20.08 -2.96
C LEU A 66 12.22 21.57 -2.75
N ILE A 67 12.15 22.04 -1.52
CA ILE A 67 12.48 23.41 -1.13
C ILE A 67 13.29 23.41 0.16
N SER A 68 14.33 24.25 0.23
CA SER A 68 15.11 24.40 1.47
C SER A 68 14.52 25.45 2.41
N ASP A 69 14.96 25.47 3.67
CA ASP A 69 14.54 26.45 4.68
C ASP A 69 14.75 27.89 4.22
N THR A 70 15.91 28.19 3.69
CA THR A 70 16.23 29.54 3.19
C THR A 70 15.34 29.92 2.02
N GLN A 71 15.14 29.01 1.04
CA GLN A 71 14.25 29.25 -0.08
C GLN A 71 12.81 29.42 0.37
N PHE A 72 12.35 28.65 1.34
CA PHE A 72 11.01 28.76 1.89
C PHE A 72 10.80 30.09 2.61
N LYS A 73 11.71 30.49 3.49
CA LYS A 73 11.66 31.79 4.18
C LYS A 73 11.67 32.99 3.22
N GLN A 74 12.38 32.88 2.10
CA GLN A 74 12.46 33.93 1.07
C GLN A 74 11.33 33.90 0.06
N GLY A 75 10.62 32.77 -0.06
CA GLY A 75 9.64 32.53 -1.12
C GLY A 75 8.38 33.43 -1.06
N GLY A 76 7.98 33.85 0.13
CA GLY A 76 6.85 34.75 0.33
C GLY A 76 5.59 34.30 -0.42
N THR A 77 4.95 35.22 -1.16
CA THR A 77 3.72 34.94 -1.92
C THR A 77 3.93 34.00 -3.11
N SER A 78 5.17 33.84 -3.60
CA SER A 78 5.47 32.93 -4.71
C SER A 78 5.21 31.45 -4.34
N LEU A 79 5.23 31.13 -3.06
CA LEU A 79 4.92 29.77 -2.57
C LEU A 79 3.46 29.38 -2.79
N GLN A 80 2.56 30.35 -2.94
CA GLN A 80 1.14 30.10 -3.24
C GLN A 80 0.90 29.51 -4.64
N GLN A 81 1.91 29.47 -5.49
CA GLN A 81 1.83 28.74 -6.76
C GLN A 81 1.76 27.22 -6.58
N TYR A 82 2.22 26.70 -5.45
CA TYR A 82 2.16 25.28 -5.13
C TYR A 82 0.85 24.95 -4.39
N GLN A 83 0.39 23.72 -4.56
CA GLN A 83 -0.91 23.31 -4.01
C GLN A 83 -0.88 23.11 -2.49
N GLY A 84 0.25 22.68 -1.95
CA GLY A 84 0.42 22.45 -0.51
C GLY A 84 1.87 22.21 -0.13
N LEU A 85 2.11 22.25 1.18
CA LEU A 85 3.43 22.06 1.80
C LEU A 85 3.41 20.79 2.66
N ILE A 86 4.39 19.92 2.46
CA ILE A 86 4.66 18.76 3.31
C ILE A 86 5.83 19.09 4.22
N LEU A 87 5.64 18.92 5.51
CA LEU A 87 6.64 18.98 6.56
C LEU A 87 6.93 17.54 6.99
N PRO A 88 7.97 16.90 6.40
CA PRO A 88 8.16 15.46 6.53
C PRO A 88 8.73 15.06 7.89
N ASP A 89 8.42 13.83 8.32
CA ASP A 89 9.02 13.21 9.50
C ASP A 89 10.51 12.93 9.33
N GLN A 90 11.25 12.86 10.43
CA GLN A 90 12.65 12.43 10.58
C GLN A 90 13.71 13.28 9.84
N VAL A 91 13.31 14.19 9.00
CA VAL A 91 14.23 15.01 8.19
C VAL A 91 14.52 16.35 8.87
N HIS A 92 13.53 16.90 9.55
CA HIS A 92 13.56 18.27 10.05
C HIS A 92 13.08 18.36 11.51
N THR A 93 13.64 17.53 12.38
CA THR A 93 13.27 17.49 13.80
C THR A 93 13.61 18.81 14.53
N VAL A 94 14.70 19.47 14.13
CA VAL A 94 15.13 20.77 14.66
C VAL A 94 14.70 21.87 13.69
N ALA A 95 14.04 22.91 14.19
CA ALA A 95 13.70 24.11 13.41
C ALA A 95 13.97 25.39 14.21
N ASP A 96 14.42 26.44 13.57
CA ASP A 96 14.53 27.76 14.19
C ASP A 96 13.16 28.47 14.29
N ASP A 97 13.05 29.50 15.13
CA ASP A 97 11.79 30.21 15.33
C ASP A 97 11.36 31.01 14.10
N THR A 98 12.31 31.43 13.26
CA THR A 98 12.01 32.13 12.02
C THR A 98 11.36 31.21 11.00
N LEU A 99 11.80 29.96 10.93
CA LEU A 99 11.18 28.94 10.08
C LEU A 99 9.77 28.58 10.58
N VAL A 100 9.60 28.37 11.88
CA VAL A 100 8.28 28.11 12.48
C VAL A 100 7.31 29.25 12.15
N SER A 101 7.76 30.50 12.34
CA SER A 101 6.93 31.69 12.03
C SER A 101 6.62 31.80 10.53
N ALA A 102 7.56 31.46 9.66
CA ALA A 102 7.33 31.45 8.19
C ALA A 102 6.27 30.41 7.80
N ILE A 103 6.34 29.19 8.38
CA ILE A 103 5.35 28.12 8.14
C ILE A 103 3.96 28.53 8.64
N GLN A 104 3.87 29.11 9.85
CA GLN A 104 2.62 29.63 10.39
C GLN A 104 2.04 30.73 9.48
N THR A 105 2.86 31.67 9.05
CA THR A 105 2.49 32.75 8.14
C THR A 105 1.98 32.21 6.80
N TYR A 106 2.67 31.21 6.21
CA TYR A 106 2.24 30.54 4.99
C TYR A 106 0.83 29.96 5.14
N ALA A 107 0.59 29.23 6.22
CA ALA A 107 -0.73 28.64 6.48
C ALA A 107 -1.80 29.71 6.77
N LEU A 108 -1.50 30.76 7.57
CA LEU A 108 -2.41 31.85 7.84
C LEU A 108 -2.87 32.57 6.56
N ASN A 109 -1.99 32.71 5.58
CA ASN A 109 -2.23 33.38 4.29
C ASN A 109 -2.88 32.48 3.22
N GLY A 110 -3.38 31.30 3.57
CA GLY A 110 -4.11 30.43 2.65
C GLY A 110 -3.39 29.14 2.25
N GLY A 111 -2.13 28.95 2.65
CA GLY A 111 -1.39 27.73 2.41
C GLY A 111 -2.01 26.52 3.11
N ARG A 112 -1.91 25.35 2.46
CA ARG A 112 -2.32 24.07 3.03
C ARG A 112 -1.07 23.31 3.44
N VAL A 113 -1.03 22.82 4.66
CA VAL A 113 0.15 22.18 5.27
C VAL A 113 -0.20 20.78 5.73
N MET A 114 0.65 19.81 5.39
CA MET A 114 0.69 18.51 6.04
C MET A 114 1.84 18.51 7.04
N LEU A 115 1.52 18.55 8.33
CA LEU A 115 2.48 18.52 9.44
C LEU A 115 2.61 17.08 9.93
N VAL A 116 3.79 16.50 9.76
CA VAL A 116 4.02 15.09 10.04
C VAL A 116 4.93 14.92 11.25
N TYR A 117 4.39 14.25 12.25
CA TYR A 117 5.08 13.63 13.38
C TYR A 117 6.06 14.56 14.14
N ASP A 118 7.35 14.39 13.94
CA ASP A 118 8.44 15.04 14.69
C ASP A 118 9.00 16.29 14.01
N PHE A 119 8.33 16.79 12.97
CA PHE A 119 8.79 18.00 12.30
C PHE A 119 8.84 19.19 13.26
N GLY A 120 10.02 19.79 13.40
CA GLY A 120 10.25 21.02 14.17
C GLY A 120 9.92 20.92 15.66
N VAL A 121 9.90 19.73 16.25
CA VAL A 121 9.60 19.54 17.68
C VAL A 121 10.69 20.11 18.59
N LEU A 122 11.93 20.22 18.09
CA LEU A 122 13.06 20.81 18.78
C LEU A 122 13.34 22.23 18.27
N ASN A 123 13.77 23.12 19.17
CA ASN A 123 14.27 24.44 18.80
C ASN A 123 15.70 24.36 18.21
N ALA A 124 16.24 25.50 17.77
CA ALA A 124 17.59 25.56 17.18
C ALA A 124 18.70 25.06 18.10
N ALA A 125 18.49 25.09 19.43
CA ALA A 125 19.44 24.56 20.41
C ALA A 125 19.25 23.03 20.64
N GLY A 126 18.31 22.39 20.01
CA GLY A 126 18.03 20.96 20.13
C GLY A 126 17.18 20.58 21.35
N PHE A 127 16.47 21.54 21.95
CA PHE A 127 15.63 21.33 23.13
C PHE A 127 14.13 21.43 22.79
N TYR A 128 13.32 20.62 23.47
CA TYR A 128 11.89 20.82 23.50
C TYR A 128 11.53 22.09 24.25
N PRO A 129 10.54 22.87 23.75
CA PRO A 129 10.03 24.01 24.50
C PRO A 129 9.24 23.55 25.73
N ALA A 130 9.35 24.31 26.81
CA ALA A 130 8.64 23.99 28.03
C ALA A 130 7.12 24.12 27.84
N GLY A 131 6.38 23.11 28.24
CA GLY A 131 4.94 23.11 28.44
C GLY A 131 4.06 22.88 27.22
N GLN A 132 4.48 23.23 26.00
CA GLN A 132 3.64 23.12 24.81
C GLN A 132 4.46 22.88 23.55
N SER A 133 4.01 21.97 22.70
CA SER A 133 4.64 21.73 21.40
C SER A 133 4.58 22.97 20.50
N ARG A 134 5.64 23.18 19.71
CA ARG A 134 5.84 24.42 18.92
C ARG A 134 4.77 24.66 17.86
N PHE A 135 4.17 23.60 17.36
CA PHE A 135 3.11 23.65 16.36
C PHE A 135 1.72 23.33 16.93
N SER A 136 1.54 23.32 18.26
CA SER A 136 0.26 22.98 18.88
C SER A 136 -0.90 23.82 18.38
N SER A 137 -0.70 25.12 18.14
CA SER A 137 -1.75 26.01 17.57
C SER A 137 -2.14 25.60 16.15
N MET A 138 -1.19 25.14 15.35
CA MET A 138 -1.45 24.63 13.99
C MET A 138 -2.02 23.22 14.00
N ALA A 139 -1.53 22.36 14.89
CA ALA A 139 -2.00 21.00 15.04
C ALA A 139 -3.41 20.93 15.68
N GLY A 140 -3.80 21.96 16.45
CA GLY A 140 -5.07 22.01 17.18
C GLY A 140 -5.06 21.19 18.48
N VAL A 141 -3.96 20.57 18.80
CA VAL A 141 -3.71 19.81 20.03
C VAL A 141 -2.28 20.05 20.49
N ASN A 142 -2.03 19.91 21.79
CA ASN A 142 -0.68 19.79 22.29
C ASN A 142 -0.25 18.33 22.16
N TYR A 143 0.87 18.05 21.50
CA TYR A 143 1.46 16.71 21.49
C TYR A 143 2.61 16.65 22.49
N VAL A 144 2.44 15.73 23.46
CA VAL A 144 3.37 15.60 24.59
C VAL A 144 4.69 15.07 24.09
N LEU A 145 5.73 15.79 24.45
CA LEU A 145 7.09 15.47 24.05
C LEU A 145 7.55 14.21 24.78
N TYR A 146 8.19 13.34 24.06
CA TYR A 146 8.57 12.02 24.56
C TYR A 146 9.61 12.05 25.68
N ASP A 147 10.42 13.11 25.82
CA ASP A 147 11.33 13.28 26.94
C ASP A 147 10.58 13.44 28.27
N THR A 148 9.38 14.03 28.25
CA THR A 148 8.50 14.08 29.44
C THR A 148 7.96 12.69 29.81
N LEU A 149 8.05 11.74 28.93
CA LEU A 149 7.70 10.33 29.11
C LEU A 149 8.94 9.46 29.43
N GLY A 150 10.03 10.07 29.90
CA GLY A 150 11.26 9.37 30.23
C GLY A 150 12.05 8.92 29.00
N GLY A 151 11.93 9.62 27.87
CA GLY A 151 12.64 9.32 26.63
C GLY A 151 12.06 8.13 25.86
N ASN A 152 10.88 7.65 26.23
CA ASN A 152 10.21 6.54 25.54
C ASN A 152 9.07 7.04 24.66
N MET A 153 9.02 6.55 23.44
CA MET A 153 7.84 6.63 22.64
C MET A 153 6.82 5.60 23.05
N ILE A 154 5.57 5.95 22.86
CA ILE A 154 4.47 5.04 23.10
C ILE A 154 3.89 4.56 21.76
N GLY A 155 3.45 3.32 21.73
CA GLY A 155 2.58 2.82 20.68
C GLY A 155 1.14 3.20 21.00
N LEU A 156 0.39 3.59 19.97
CA LEU A 156 -0.98 4.08 20.13
C LEU A 156 -2.00 2.99 20.48
N GLY A 157 -1.60 1.73 20.48
CA GLY A 157 -2.55 0.63 20.52
C GLY A 157 -3.40 0.58 19.26
N SER A 158 -4.66 0.19 19.40
CA SER A 158 -5.59 0.20 18.26
C SER A 158 -5.83 1.62 17.79
N VAL A 159 -5.63 1.84 16.48
CA VAL A 159 -5.97 3.07 15.79
C VAL A 159 -7.36 2.90 15.18
N THR A 160 -8.23 3.89 15.38
CA THR A 160 -9.61 3.85 14.91
C THR A 160 -9.96 5.08 14.09
N GLY A 161 -10.91 4.94 13.19
CA GLY A 161 -11.49 6.03 12.39
C GLY A 161 -12.88 5.66 11.89
N MET A 162 -13.63 6.65 11.41
CA MET A 162 -14.89 6.36 10.74
C MET A 162 -14.64 5.62 9.43
N GLY A 163 -15.47 4.63 9.10
CA GLY A 163 -15.27 3.79 7.93
C GLY A 163 -15.15 4.57 6.62
N SER A 164 -15.89 5.68 6.46
CA SER A 164 -15.73 6.60 5.32
C SER A 164 -14.34 7.22 5.26
N THR A 165 -13.79 7.63 6.41
CA THR A 165 -12.45 8.18 6.53
C THR A 165 -11.39 7.13 6.23
N LEU A 166 -11.54 5.91 6.77
CA LEU A 166 -10.60 4.82 6.49
C LEU A 166 -10.56 4.51 4.99
N ARG A 167 -11.70 4.48 4.32
CA ARG A 167 -11.76 4.30 2.86
C ARG A 167 -11.07 5.44 2.11
N ALA A 168 -11.24 6.69 2.55
CA ALA A 168 -10.56 7.86 1.96
C ALA A 168 -9.03 7.81 2.18
N LEU A 169 -8.58 7.23 3.30
CA LEU A 169 -7.18 6.94 3.59
C LEU A 169 -6.66 5.66 2.91
N GLN A 170 -7.42 5.09 1.98
CA GLN A 170 -7.07 3.87 1.23
C GLN A 170 -6.91 2.62 2.10
N ILE A 171 -7.43 2.62 3.31
CA ILE A 171 -7.44 1.45 4.18
C ILE A 171 -8.57 0.52 3.72
N PRO A 172 -8.25 -0.69 3.25
CA PRO A 172 -9.24 -1.60 2.67
C PRO A 172 -10.07 -2.32 3.73
N PRO A 173 -11.28 -2.78 3.38
CA PRO A 173 -12.04 -3.69 4.22
C PRO A 173 -11.22 -4.94 4.53
N GLY A 174 -11.31 -5.45 5.73
CA GLY A 174 -10.49 -6.56 6.20
C GLY A 174 -9.27 -6.08 6.99
N LYS A 175 -8.55 -5.05 6.54
CA LYS A 175 -7.60 -4.32 7.37
C LYS A 175 -8.31 -3.28 8.24
N SER A 176 -9.45 -2.75 7.81
CA SER A 176 -10.41 -2.04 8.66
C SER A 176 -11.47 -3.02 9.19
N MET A 177 -11.76 -2.94 10.47
CA MET A 177 -12.70 -3.82 11.15
C MET A 177 -13.73 -2.99 11.91
N THR A 178 -15.02 -3.32 11.77
CA THR A 178 -16.07 -2.68 12.52
C THR A 178 -15.88 -2.91 14.01
N TRP A 179 -15.91 -1.85 14.80
CA TRP A 179 -15.73 -1.92 16.24
C TRP A 179 -17.02 -2.37 16.91
N PRO A 180 -17.05 -3.47 17.70
CA PRO A 180 -18.27 -3.94 18.34
C PRO A 180 -18.88 -2.92 19.28
N GLY A 181 -20.18 -2.67 19.14
CA GLY A 181 -20.96 -1.81 20.05
C GLY A 181 -20.89 -0.30 19.75
N THR A 182 -20.22 0.13 18.69
CA THR A 182 -20.21 1.53 18.28
C THR A 182 -21.22 1.78 17.16
N THR A 183 -22.06 2.76 17.34
CA THR A 183 -22.97 3.30 16.30
C THR A 183 -22.48 4.67 15.85
N ALA A 184 -22.87 5.10 14.67
CA ALA A 184 -22.46 6.38 14.06
C ALA A 184 -22.79 7.64 14.91
N ALA A 185 -23.59 7.49 15.94
CA ALA A 185 -23.95 8.58 16.86
C ALA A 185 -22.88 8.86 17.94
N ALA A 186 -21.83 8.05 18.04
CA ALA A 186 -20.67 8.39 18.85
C ALA A 186 -19.89 9.49 18.11
N THR A 187 -20.37 10.72 18.16
CA THR A 187 -19.52 11.88 17.95
C THR A 187 -18.22 11.62 18.69
N ALA A 188 -17.08 11.72 18.00
CA ALA A 188 -15.79 11.72 18.65
C ALA A 188 -15.76 12.90 19.65
N SER A 189 -16.40 12.72 20.79
CA SER A 189 -16.16 13.57 21.96
C SER A 189 -14.69 13.33 22.26
N ALA A 190 -13.88 14.35 21.98
CA ALA A 190 -12.52 14.40 22.44
C ALA A 190 -12.58 14.11 23.94
N THR A 191 -12.22 12.89 24.30
CA THR A 191 -12.14 12.51 25.70
C THR A 191 -11.09 13.41 26.29
N THR A 192 -11.51 14.31 27.16
CA THR A 192 -10.61 15.12 27.99
C THR A 192 -9.82 14.08 28.78
N LEU A 193 -8.59 13.79 28.35
CA LEU A 193 -7.70 12.95 29.13
C LEU A 193 -7.41 13.70 30.42
N SER A 194 -8.19 13.38 31.46
CA SER A 194 -7.89 13.81 32.81
C SER A 194 -6.50 13.26 33.16
N SER A 195 -5.57 14.14 33.48
CA SER A 195 -4.19 13.85 33.81
C SER A 195 -4.04 13.23 35.20
N THR A 196 -4.76 12.16 35.46
CA THR A 196 -4.54 11.33 36.64
C THR A 196 -3.97 9.97 36.21
N SER A 197 -2.85 9.98 35.55
CA SER A 197 -2.01 8.78 35.45
C SER A 197 -1.03 8.78 36.61
N THR A 198 -1.41 8.17 37.70
CA THR A 198 -0.42 7.61 38.64
C THR A 198 0.27 6.48 37.89
N GLY A 199 1.36 6.83 37.19
CA GLY A 199 2.08 5.92 36.35
C GLY A 199 2.78 4.86 37.14
N SER A 200 2.55 3.63 36.82
CA SER A 200 3.50 2.55 37.09
C SER A 200 4.56 2.60 35.99
N THR A 201 5.78 2.97 36.37
CA THR A 201 6.93 3.22 35.48
C THR A 201 7.71 1.96 35.12
N THR A 202 7.13 0.76 35.17
CA THR A 202 7.94 -0.46 35.17
C THR A 202 7.81 -1.39 33.97
N ASN A 203 6.99 -1.07 32.98
CA ASN A 203 6.96 -1.89 31.75
C ASN A 203 7.11 -1.01 30.50
N PRO A 204 8.08 -1.32 29.62
CA PRO A 204 8.03 -0.79 28.28
C PRO A 204 6.71 -1.21 27.65
N PRO A 205 6.07 -0.35 26.87
CA PRO A 205 4.79 -0.64 26.26
C PRO A 205 4.83 -1.96 25.51
N LEU A 206 3.83 -2.80 25.73
CA LEU A 206 3.68 -4.15 25.18
C LEU A 206 3.52 -4.21 23.65
N TYR A 207 3.44 -3.07 22.99
CA TYR A 207 3.16 -2.97 21.56
C TYR A 207 4.26 -3.50 20.64
N LEU A 208 5.41 -3.87 21.22
CA LEU A 208 6.54 -4.40 20.45
C LEU A 208 6.68 -5.93 20.54
N GLN A 209 5.73 -6.59 21.16
CA GLN A 209 5.78 -8.04 21.22
C GLN A 209 5.04 -8.65 20.03
N PRO A 210 5.68 -9.51 19.22
CA PRO A 210 4.95 -10.35 18.29
C PRO A 210 3.89 -11.11 19.07
N SER A 211 2.69 -11.20 18.53
CA SER A 211 1.68 -12.08 19.11
C SER A 211 2.24 -13.50 19.19
N THR A 212 2.48 -13.99 20.40
CA THR A 212 2.91 -15.36 20.64
C THR A 212 1.82 -16.38 20.32
N SER A 213 0.65 -15.91 19.89
CA SER A 213 -0.55 -16.71 19.63
C SER A 213 -0.84 -16.91 18.15
N ASN A 214 0.14 -16.78 17.26
CA ASN A 214 -0.07 -17.12 15.86
C ASN A 214 0.44 -18.53 15.55
N PRO A 215 -0.43 -19.53 15.47
CA PRO A 215 -0.04 -20.89 15.12
C PRO A 215 0.20 -21.07 13.61
N GLY A 216 -0.16 -20.09 12.78
CA GLY A 216 -0.05 -20.24 11.33
C GLY A 216 1.33 -19.87 10.80
N GLY A 217 2.23 -20.78 10.68
CA GLY A 217 3.48 -20.87 9.92
C GLY A 217 4.24 -19.65 9.37
N LEU A 218 3.63 -18.47 9.36
CA LEU A 218 4.25 -17.20 8.99
C LEU A 218 5.00 -16.54 10.16
N ALA A 219 5.09 -17.20 11.28
CA ALA A 219 5.73 -16.76 12.53
C ALA A 219 7.25 -16.68 12.40
N GLY A 220 7.82 -16.04 11.55
CA GLY A 220 9.26 -15.79 11.42
C GLY A 220 9.54 -14.52 10.60
N TYR A 221 8.53 -14.03 9.89
CA TYR A 221 8.67 -12.91 8.98
C TYR A 221 7.83 -11.74 9.41
N ASN A 222 8.13 -11.29 10.61
CA ASN A 222 7.72 -9.98 11.01
C ASN A 222 8.54 -8.94 10.26
N HIS A 223 8.08 -8.50 9.11
CA HIS A 223 8.71 -7.48 8.30
C HIS A 223 8.42 -6.06 8.82
N GLN A 224 7.58 -5.94 9.84
CA GLN A 224 7.47 -4.69 10.59
C GLN A 224 8.65 -4.61 11.53
N ALA A 225 9.64 -3.79 11.21
CA ALA A 225 10.69 -3.50 12.15
C ALA A 225 10.10 -2.72 13.32
N TYR A 226 10.20 -3.28 14.48
CA TYR A 226 9.86 -2.62 15.72
C TYR A 226 11.00 -1.73 16.16
N PHE A 227 10.66 -0.54 16.64
CA PHE A 227 11.64 0.42 17.11
C PHE A 227 11.34 0.83 18.53
N THR A 228 12.38 0.93 19.31
CA THR A 228 12.39 1.84 20.46
C THR A 228 13.01 3.15 20.00
N TYR A 229 12.35 4.22 20.28
CA TYR A 229 12.94 5.54 20.12
C TYR A 229 13.65 5.90 21.41
N LYS A 230 14.89 6.32 21.27
CA LYS A 230 15.68 6.85 22.38
C LYS A 230 16.10 8.26 22.06
N THR A 231 16.13 9.11 23.07
CA THR A 231 16.81 10.39 22.96
C THR A 231 18.30 10.15 23.02
N VAL A 232 18.97 10.45 21.93
CA VAL A 232 20.44 10.48 21.90
C VAL A 232 20.81 11.90 21.55
N ASN A 233 21.48 12.59 22.49
CA ASN A 233 21.92 13.99 22.33
C ASN A 233 20.77 14.94 21.94
N GLY A 234 19.60 14.83 22.58
CA GLY A 234 18.44 15.66 22.32
C GLY A 234 17.71 15.36 21.00
N ARG A 235 18.10 14.32 20.28
CA ARG A 235 17.44 13.86 19.04
C ARG A 235 16.69 12.56 19.29
N MET A 236 15.49 12.49 18.74
CA MET A 236 14.75 11.24 18.66
C MET A 236 15.42 10.36 17.61
N THR A 237 15.90 9.22 18.03
CA THR A 237 16.52 8.23 17.14
C THR A 237 15.73 6.94 17.23
N GLY A 238 15.20 6.49 16.10
CA GLY A 238 14.68 5.13 15.98
C GLY A 238 15.84 4.15 16.07
N VAL A 239 15.86 3.35 17.14
CA VAL A 239 16.80 2.24 17.24
C VAL A 239 16.02 0.99 16.83
N PRO A 240 16.39 0.32 15.73
CA PRO A 240 15.81 -0.97 15.42
C PRO A 240 15.96 -1.86 16.65
N LEU A 241 14.85 -2.41 17.14
CA LEU A 241 14.95 -3.53 18.03
C LEU A 241 15.59 -4.64 17.20
N ASN A 242 16.82 -4.95 17.54
CA ASN A 242 17.43 -6.18 17.10
C ASN A 242 16.64 -7.29 17.78
N LEU A 243 15.51 -7.66 17.16
CA LEU A 243 14.85 -8.91 17.44
C LEU A 243 15.85 -9.94 16.94
N GLY A 244 16.84 -10.22 17.81
CA GLY A 244 17.68 -11.38 17.65
C GLY A 244 16.70 -12.47 17.26
N ARG A 245 17.00 -13.26 16.22
CA ARG A 245 16.21 -14.41 15.84
C ARG A 245 15.47 -14.88 17.08
N VAL A 246 14.14 -14.65 17.11
CA VAL A 246 13.33 -15.47 17.97
C VAL A 246 13.60 -16.84 17.38
N SER A 247 14.59 -17.52 17.95
CA SER A 247 14.71 -18.94 17.74
C SER A 247 13.35 -19.42 18.22
N THR A 248 12.48 -19.71 17.28
CA THR A 248 11.30 -20.51 17.53
C THR A 248 11.85 -21.85 17.95
N GLY A 249 12.29 -21.93 19.17
CA GLY A 249 12.61 -23.20 19.86
C GLY A 249 11.35 -24.02 20.11
N ALA A 250 10.18 -23.53 19.73
CA ALA A 250 9.07 -24.33 19.31
C ALA A 250 9.30 -24.61 17.82
N ARG A 251 9.99 -25.69 17.49
CA ARG A 251 9.50 -26.51 16.40
C ARG A 251 8.00 -26.61 16.66
N VAL A 252 7.19 -25.90 15.89
CA VAL A 252 5.87 -26.42 15.56
C VAL A 252 6.23 -27.79 15.03
N GLY A 253 5.88 -28.84 15.80
CA GLY A 253 6.20 -30.19 15.40
C GLY A 253 5.75 -30.28 13.97
N SER A 254 6.48 -31.00 13.15
CA SER A 254 6.10 -31.39 11.79
C SER A 254 4.84 -32.24 11.82
N GLY A 255 3.80 -31.74 12.47
CA GLY A 255 2.43 -32.13 12.27
C GLY A 255 2.11 -31.54 10.92
N SER A 256 2.09 -32.41 9.91
CA SER A 256 1.49 -32.09 8.62
C SER A 256 0.29 -31.18 8.86
N TYR A 257 0.31 -29.97 8.32
CA TYR A 257 -0.81 -29.02 8.32
C TYR A 257 -2.04 -29.57 7.56
N TRP A 258 -1.96 -30.82 7.20
CA TRP A 258 -2.98 -31.57 6.54
C TRP A 258 -3.62 -32.48 7.58
N PRO A 259 -4.91 -32.25 7.97
CA PRO A 259 -5.63 -33.27 8.69
C PRO A 259 -5.56 -34.55 7.81
N SER A 260 -4.99 -35.58 8.36
CA SER A 260 -5.05 -36.91 7.76
C SER A 260 -6.48 -37.15 7.28
N SER A 261 -6.62 -37.44 5.99
CA SER A 261 -7.88 -37.56 5.28
C SER A 261 -8.79 -38.58 5.92
N THR A 262 -9.53 -38.19 6.95
CA THR A 262 -10.76 -38.88 7.34
C THR A 262 -11.88 -38.20 6.56
N ARG A 263 -12.05 -38.69 5.36
CA ARG A 263 -13.17 -38.45 4.48
C ARG A 263 -14.46 -38.74 5.26
N PRO A 264 -15.38 -37.78 5.46
CA PRO A 264 -16.73 -38.11 5.89
C PRO A 264 -17.36 -38.92 4.78
N SER A 265 -17.77 -40.14 5.10
CA SER A 265 -18.57 -40.97 4.23
C SER A 265 -19.88 -40.24 3.94
N SER A 266 -20.05 -39.81 2.67
CA SER A 266 -21.28 -39.21 2.18
C SER A 266 -22.39 -40.25 2.15
N ALA A 267 -23.33 -40.16 3.08
CA ALA A 267 -24.63 -40.75 2.89
C ALA A 267 -25.40 -39.93 1.83
N SER A 268 -25.56 -40.51 0.67
CA SER A 268 -26.38 -39.98 -0.40
C SER A 268 -27.86 -40.07 -0.06
N THR A 269 -28.54 -38.95 0.09
CA THR A 269 -30.00 -38.89 -0.12
C THR A 269 -30.25 -37.83 -1.20
N SER A 270 -30.54 -38.35 -2.38
CA SER A 270 -31.04 -37.60 -3.52
C SER A 270 -32.47 -37.15 -3.27
N THR A 271 -32.68 -35.85 -3.18
CA THR A 271 -34.01 -35.27 -3.47
C THR A 271 -33.82 -34.15 -4.49
N SER A 272 -34.20 -34.47 -5.73
CA SER A 272 -34.32 -33.53 -6.82
C SER A 272 -35.53 -32.62 -6.57
N THR A 273 -35.29 -31.33 -6.33
CA THR A 273 -36.31 -30.30 -6.48
C THR A 273 -35.84 -29.32 -7.54
N SER A 274 -36.49 -29.33 -8.68
CA SER A 274 -36.38 -28.34 -9.74
C SER A 274 -36.84 -26.99 -9.20
N MET A 275 -35.97 -26.00 -9.15
CA MET A 275 -36.36 -24.59 -9.00
C MET A 275 -36.06 -23.84 -10.30
N SER A 276 -37.12 -23.72 -11.12
CA SER A 276 -37.22 -22.65 -12.10
C SER A 276 -37.63 -21.38 -11.36
N GLY A 277 -36.77 -20.38 -11.36
CA GLY A 277 -37.04 -19.07 -10.79
C GLY A 277 -35.94 -18.11 -11.17
N ALA A 278 -36.00 -17.57 -12.39
CA ALA A 278 -35.20 -16.41 -12.75
C ALA A 278 -35.70 -15.19 -11.97
N THR A 279 -35.15 -14.92 -10.81
CA THR A 279 -35.34 -13.63 -10.15
C THR A 279 -34.41 -12.61 -10.77
N SER A 280 -34.99 -11.65 -11.46
CA SER A 280 -34.34 -10.42 -11.88
C SER A 280 -33.76 -9.73 -10.65
N PHE A 281 -32.44 -9.67 -10.56
CA PHE A 281 -31.79 -8.80 -9.59
C PHE A 281 -32.00 -7.34 -10.00
N ALA A 282 -33.01 -6.71 -9.42
CA ALA A 282 -33.14 -5.27 -9.43
C ALA A 282 -31.82 -4.70 -8.85
N SER A 283 -31.20 -3.76 -9.57
CA SER A 283 -30.09 -2.96 -9.08
C SER A 283 -30.60 -2.08 -7.95
N THR A 284 -30.63 -2.62 -6.75
CA THR A 284 -30.78 -1.78 -5.56
C THR A 284 -29.46 -1.02 -5.40
N SER A 285 -29.52 0.30 -5.54
CA SER A 285 -28.49 1.18 -5.00
C SER A 285 -28.17 0.71 -3.57
N PRO A 286 -26.90 0.55 -3.18
CA PRO A 286 -26.58 0.15 -1.83
C PRO A 286 -27.28 1.13 -0.88
N ALA A 287 -28.12 0.61 0.01
CA ALA A 287 -28.65 1.39 1.13
C ALA A 287 -27.48 2.08 1.76
N ALA A 288 -27.62 3.38 2.07
CA ALA A 288 -26.58 4.15 2.70
C ALA A 288 -26.14 3.39 3.96
N THR A 289 -25.01 2.69 3.87
CA THR A 289 -24.45 1.99 5.01
C THR A 289 -24.13 3.05 6.06
N THR A 290 -24.68 2.88 7.25
CA THR A 290 -24.41 3.78 8.38
C THR A 290 -22.90 3.82 8.58
N ASP A 291 -22.31 5.02 8.57
CA ASP A 291 -20.88 5.20 8.82
C ASP A 291 -20.58 4.84 10.29
N VAL A 292 -19.67 3.93 10.50
CA VAL A 292 -19.36 3.37 11.82
C VAL A 292 -17.88 3.54 12.14
N LEU A 293 -17.56 3.54 13.43
CA LEU A 293 -16.18 3.53 13.89
C LEU A 293 -15.57 2.15 13.66
N GLU A 294 -14.42 2.10 13.02
CA GLU A 294 -13.69 0.88 12.68
C GLU A 294 -12.27 0.95 13.24
N GLY A 295 -11.75 -0.20 13.69
CA GLY A 295 -10.35 -0.37 14.05
C GLY A 295 -9.51 -0.81 12.86
N ILE A 296 -8.23 -0.46 12.88
CA ILE A 296 -7.26 -0.93 11.89
C ILE A 296 -6.60 -2.20 12.40
N SER A 297 -6.56 -3.23 11.57
CA SER A 297 -5.89 -4.50 11.85
C SER A 297 -4.74 -4.76 10.88
N GLY A 298 -3.90 -5.72 11.18
CA GLY A 298 -2.82 -6.17 10.31
C GLY A 298 -2.82 -7.67 10.11
N TYR A 299 -2.45 -8.12 8.92
CA TYR A 299 -2.23 -9.52 8.63
C TYR A 299 -1.20 -10.10 9.64
N VAL A 300 -1.50 -11.27 10.19
CA VAL A 300 -0.67 -11.98 11.16
C VAL A 300 -0.66 -11.38 12.57
N TYR A 301 -0.80 -10.05 12.73
CA TYR A 301 -0.56 -9.38 14.02
C TYR A 301 -1.80 -8.83 14.70
N GLY A 302 -2.96 -8.97 14.10
CA GLY A 302 -4.18 -8.38 14.65
C GLY A 302 -4.20 -6.86 14.46
N PHE A 303 -4.56 -6.12 15.50
CA PHE A 303 -4.57 -4.65 15.43
C PHE A 303 -3.16 -4.09 15.33
N LEU A 304 -2.98 -3.16 14.39
CA LEU A 304 -1.71 -2.44 14.23
C LEU A 304 -1.52 -1.43 15.35
N THR A 305 -0.28 -1.29 15.79
CA THR A 305 0.17 -0.23 16.69
C THR A 305 1.22 0.60 15.96
N TYR A 306 1.12 1.92 16.14
CA TYR A 306 2.05 2.86 15.52
C TYR A 306 2.79 3.67 16.59
N PRO A 307 4.10 3.93 16.42
CA PRO A 307 4.82 4.85 17.29
C PRO A 307 4.24 6.26 17.12
N SER A 308 4.05 6.98 18.23
CA SER A 308 3.41 8.28 18.19
C SER A 308 3.66 9.08 19.48
N TYR A 309 3.28 10.37 19.45
CA TYR A 309 3.16 11.20 20.65
C TYR A 309 1.79 11.05 21.29
N VAL A 310 1.68 11.31 22.58
CA VAL A 310 0.38 11.52 23.24
C VAL A 310 -0.09 12.91 22.89
N THR A 311 -1.35 13.03 22.44
CA THR A 311 -1.97 14.32 22.18
C THR A 311 -2.90 14.71 23.33
N GLN A 312 -2.90 16.00 23.68
CA GLN A 312 -3.68 16.59 24.77
C GLN A 312 -4.49 17.78 24.27
N GLY A 313 -5.63 18.01 24.89
CA GLY A 313 -6.54 19.10 24.54
C GLY A 313 -7.75 18.63 23.73
N THR A 314 -8.69 19.54 23.51
CA THR A 314 -9.91 19.30 22.74
C THR A 314 -9.65 19.65 21.28
N TYR A 315 -9.74 18.67 20.38
CA TYR A 315 -9.61 18.90 18.94
C TYR A 315 -10.94 19.38 18.36
N THR A 316 -10.91 20.50 17.65
CA THR A 316 -12.11 21.12 17.06
C THR A 316 -12.20 20.94 15.53
N GLY A 317 -11.15 20.40 14.91
CA GLY A 317 -11.12 20.11 13.49
C GLY A 317 -11.80 18.78 13.11
N THR A 318 -11.65 18.38 11.86
CA THR A 318 -12.09 17.07 11.37
C THR A 318 -11.12 15.99 11.85
N THR A 319 -11.57 15.14 12.77
CA THR A 319 -10.80 13.98 13.22
C THR A 319 -10.76 12.91 12.12
N LEU A 320 -9.59 12.45 11.78
CA LEU A 320 -9.39 11.37 10.80
C LEU A 320 -9.15 10.03 11.51
N LEU A 321 -8.20 10.01 12.43
CA LEU A 321 -7.84 8.82 13.20
C LEU A 321 -7.63 9.18 14.66
N THR A 322 -8.00 8.27 15.56
CA THR A 322 -7.79 8.39 17.00
C THR A 322 -7.21 7.09 17.58
N SER A 323 -6.53 7.26 18.70
CA SER A 323 -6.24 6.17 19.63
C SER A 323 -7.13 6.33 20.87
N PRO A 324 -7.82 5.29 21.31
CA PRO A 324 -8.72 5.38 22.48
C PRO A 324 -8.03 5.90 23.75
N ASN A 325 -6.73 5.61 23.90
CA ASN A 325 -5.98 5.93 25.10
C ASN A 325 -5.02 7.12 24.95
N PHE A 326 -4.67 7.52 23.72
CA PHE A 326 -3.58 8.45 23.47
C PHE A 326 -3.98 9.65 22.60
N GLY A 327 -5.27 9.77 22.29
CA GLY A 327 -5.85 10.95 21.67
C GLY A 327 -5.77 10.98 20.14
N LEU A 328 -5.56 12.16 19.56
CA LEU A 328 -5.59 12.39 18.13
C LEU A 328 -4.38 11.75 17.43
N VAL A 329 -4.64 10.90 16.44
CA VAL A 329 -3.62 10.31 15.57
C VAL A 329 -3.49 11.12 14.28
N ALA A 330 -4.60 11.54 13.69
CA ALA A 330 -4.59 12.42 12.54
C ALA A 330 -5.87 13.25 12.48
N GLY A 331 -5.75 14.48 11.99
CA GLY A 331 -6.88 15.38 11.81
C GLY A 331 -6.56 16.51 10.84
N TYR A 332 -7.62 17.17 10.38
CA TYR A 332 -7.51 18.35 9.54
C TYR A 332 -8.29 19.51 10.15
N GLN A 333 -7.69 20.68 10.23
CA GLN A 333 -8.36 21.90 10.69
C GLN A 333 -8.02 23.13 9.85
N ALA A 334 -8.91 24.10 9.86
CA ALA A 334 -8.63 25.42 9.33
C ALA A 334 -7.59 26.13 10.19
N TYR A 335 -6.70 26.91 9.56
CA TYR A 335 -5.73 27.76 10.24
C TYR A 335 -5.57 29.06 9.44
N GLY A 336 -6.15 30.16 9.95
CA GLY A 336 -6.30 31.38 9.17
C GLY A 336 -7.11 31.15 7.90
N ASN A 337 -6.60 31.63 6.76
CA ASN A 337 -7.20 31.40 5.44
C ASN A 337 -6.81 30.02 4.85
N GLY A 338 -5.87 29.32 5.47
CA GLY A 338 -5.37 28.03 5.05
C GLY A 338 -5.88 26.86 5.87
N GLY A 339 -5.06 25.86 6.04
CA GLY A 339 -5.40 24.70 6.86
C GLY A 339 -4.22 23.75 7.06
N VAL A 340 -4.35 22.94 8.11
CA VAL A 340 -3.31 22.03 8.55
C VAL A 340 -3.88 20.63 8.71
N MET A 341 -3.30 19.67 8.01
CA MET A 341 -3.46 18.26 8.28
C MET A 341 -2.31 17.83 9.19
N PHE A 342 -2.64 17.52 10.44
CA PHE A 342 -1.69 16.97 11.40
C PHE A 342 -1.75 15.47 11.35
N VAL A 343 -0.57 14.83 11.24
CA VAL A 343 -0.42 13.38 11.21
C VAL A 343 0.63 12.97 12.24
N ASN A 344 0.18 12.42 13.34
CA ASN A 344 1.01 11.99 14.46
C ASN A 344 1.57 10.57 14.25
N LEU A 345 2.06 10.29 13.04
CA LEU A 345 2.67 9.03 12.64
C LEU A 345 3.94 9.32 11.82
N PRO A 346 5.03 8.58 12.03
CA PRO A 346 6.26 8.74 11.24
C PRO A 346 6.11 8.06 9.87
N LEU A 347 5.57 8.76 8.89
CA LEU A 347 5.11 8.18 7.63
C LEU A 347 6.23 7.60 6.77
N ALA A 348 7.30 8.36 6.51
CA ALA A 348 8.45 7.88 5.74
C ALA A 348 9.19 6.76 6.47
N TYR A 349 9.20 6.84 7.79
CA TYR A 349 9.77 5.80 8.61
C TYR A 349 9.00 4.47 8.51
N LEU A 350 7.67 4.52 8.62
CA LEU A 350 6.82 3.32 8.49
C LEU A 350 6.97 2.69 7.11
N ASP A 351 7.04 3.50 6.05
CA ASP A 351 7.33 3.01 4.70
C ASP A 351 8.69 2.29 4.65
N GLY A 352 9.73 2.91 5.21
CA GLY A 352 11.06 2.31 5.36
C GLY A 352 11.06 1.00 6.13
N GLN A 353 10.01 0.72 6.90
CA GLN A 353 9.84 -0.49 7.71
C GLN A 353 8.77 -1.45 7.17
N THR A 354 8.53 -1.40 5.88
CA THR A 354 7.58 -2.28 5.18
C THR A 354 6.10 -2.05 5.55
N ASP A 355 5.74 -0.81 5.95
CA ASP A 355 4.35 -0.39 6.11
C ASP A 355 4.10 0.94 5.36
N SER A 356 3.98 0.86 4.04
CA SER A 356 3.76 2.03 3.17
C SER A 356 2.32 2.53 3.13
N MET A 357 1.36 1.75 3.60
CA MET A 357 -0.06 2.14 3.51
C MET A 357 -0.34 3.51 4.16
N PRO A 358 0.24 3.89 5.34
CA PRO A 358 0.01 5.21 5.92
C PRO A 358 0.47 6.37 5.03
N ILE A 359 1.68 6.34 4.48
CA ILE A 359 2.19 7.43 3.64
C ILE A 359 1.34 7.58 2.37
N HIS A 360 1.00 6.49 1.70
CA HIS A 360 0.11 6.51 0.53
C HIS A 360 -1.29 7.03 0.88
N GLY A 361 -1.86 6.55 1.98
CA GLY A 361 -3.19 6.97 2.43
C GLY A 361 -3.26 8.47 2.75
N PHE A 362 -2.30 8.99 3.49
CA PHE A 362 -2.29 10.41 3.86
C PHE A 362 -1.94 11.33 2.68
N LEU A 363 -1.02 10.94 1.79
CA LEU A 363 -0.78 11.67 0.54
C LEU A 363 -2.06 11.72 -0.31
N ARG A 364 -2.75 10.60 -0.45
CA ARG A 364 -4.00 10.52 -1.19
C ARG A 364 -5.06 11.42 -0.55
N TYR A 365 -5.26 11.32 0.76
CA TYR A 365 -6.24 12.13 1.48
C TYR A 365 -5.95 13.62 1.35
N PHE A 366 -4.70 14.02 1.58
CA PHE A 366 -4.28 15.42 1.47
C PHE A 366 -4.55 15.98 0.08
N THR A 367 -4.15 15.26 -0.96
CA THR A 367 -4.27 15.75 -2.34
C THR A 367 -5.68 15.70 -2.90
N THR A 368 -6.50 14.70 -2.51
CA THR A 368 -7.87 14.59 -3.03
C THR A 368 -8.90 15.29 -2.17
N ASN A 369 -8.85 15.14 -0.86
CA ASN A 369 -9.89 15.64 0.05
C ASN A 369 -9.60 17.06 0.54
N VAL A 370 -8.33 17.41 0.76
CA VAL A 370 -7.96 18.75 1.24
C VAL A 370 -7.68 19.70 0.07
N LEU A 371 -6.95 19.24 -0.95
CA LEU A 371 -6.45 20.11 -2.04
C LEU A 371 -7.27 20.02 -3.33
N SER A 372 -8.07 18.98 -3.51
CA SER A 372 -8.79 18.71 -4.77
C SER A 372 -7.88 18.75 -6.01
N MET A 373 -6.68 18.18 -5.90
CA MET A 373 -5.67 18.17 -6.97
C MET A 373 -6.03 17.21 -8.08
N PRO A 374 -5.62 17.52 -9.33
CA PRO A 374 -5.61 16.55 -10.40
C PRO A 374 -4.49 15.53 -10.16
N ARG A 375 -4.67 14.29 -10.63
CA ARG A 375 -3.66 13.25 -10.48
C ARG A 375 -3.64 12.30 -11.67
N LEU A 376 -2.52 11.64 -11.90
CA LEU A 376 -2.39 10.55 -12.86
C LEU A 376 -2.85 9.24 -12.20
N SER A 377 -3.73 8.50 -12.88
CA SER A 377 -4.27 7.24 -12.35
C SER A 377 -3.20 6.19 -12.13
N LEU A 378 -3.34 5.42 -11.05
CA LEU A 378 -2.53 4.24 -10.72
C LEU A 378 -2.86 3.03 -11.62
N GLN A 379 -3.99 3.07 -12.32
CA GLN A 379 -4.51 1.95 -13.10
C GLN A 379 -4.65 2.34 -14.57
N PRO A 380 -4.39 1.41 -15.51
CA PRO A 380 -4.65 1.65 -16.92
C PRO A 380 -6.10 2.10 -17.13
N ARG A 381 -6.31 3.20 -17.85
CA ARG A 381 -7.64 3.78 -18.13
C ARG A 381 -8.45 4.14 -16.87
N ALA A 382 -7.82 4.29 -15.73
CA ALA A 382 -8.45 4.43 -14.41
C ALA A 382 -9.43 3.29 -14.08
N GLN A 383 -9.25 2.13 -14.68
CA GLN A 383 -10.07 0.94 -14.44
C GLN A 383 -9.53 0.20 -13.22
N ALA A 384 -10.36 0.03 -12.20
CA ALA A 384 -9.99 -0.71 -11.02
C ALA A 384 -9.70 -2.19 -11.32
N GLY A 385 -8.98 -2.86 -10.45
CA GLY A 385 -8.75 -4.28 -10.65
C GLY A 385 -8.15 -5.00 -9.45
N MET A 386 -7.96 -6.28 -9.65
CA MET A 386 -7.27 -7.12 -8.66
C MET A 386 -6.30 -8.07 -9.38
N VAL A 387 -5.27 -8.42 -8.66
CA VAL A 387 -4.42 -9.57 -8.99
C VAL A 387 -4.91 -10.75 -8.17
N LEU A 388 -5.32 -11.83 -8.83
CA LEU A 388 -5.55 -13.10 -8.16
C LEU A 388 -4.30 -13.96 -8.38
N ASN A 389 -3.55 -14.18 -7.30
CA ASN A 389 -2.32 -14.96 -7.30
C ASN A 389 -2.60 -16.37 -6.77
N TRP A 390 -2.46 -17.36 -7.64
CA TRP A 390 -2.63 -18.76 -7.30
C TRP A 390 -1.29 -19.38 -6.95
N HIS A 391 -1.19 -19.96 -5.75
CA HIS A 391 0.00 -20.65 -5.26
C HIS A 391 -0.15 -22.15 -5.38
N PHE A 392 0.74 -22.77 -6.13
CA PHE A 392 0.85 -24.22 -6.26
C PHE A 392 2.10 -24.67 -5.52
N CYS A 393 1.93 -24.94 -4.22
CA CYS A 393 3.02 -25.28 -3.31
C CYS A 393 3.58 -26.66 -3.57
N ALA A 394 2.69 -27.65 -3.79
CA ALA A 394 3.00 -29.06 -3.90
C ALA A 394 2.09 -29.79 -4.90
N GLU A 395 2.32 -31.08 -5.12
CA GLU A 395 1.51 -31.89 -6.06
C GLU A 395 0.04 -32.04 -5.62
N ASP A 396 -0.25 -31.94 -4.34
CA ASP A 396 -1.60 -31.99 -3.78
C ASP A 396 -2.51 -30.86 -4.30
N GLN A 397 -1.94 -29.78 -4.88
CA GLN A 397 -2.67 -28.68 -5.49
C GLN A 397 -3.23 -29.03 -6.89
N ILE A 398 -2.70 -30.08 -7.55
CA ILE A 398 -3.05 -30.42 -8.93
C ILE A 398 -4.49 -30.92 -9.03
N GLN A 399 -4.89 -31.87 -8.18
CA GLN A 399 -6.25 -32.43 -8.20
C GLN A 399 -7.33 -31.40 -7.84
N PRO A 400 -7.15 -30.57 -6.77
CA PRO A 400 -8.05 -29.45 -6.50
C PRO A 400 -8.15 -28.46 -7.66
N ALA A 401 -7.06 -28.15 -8.34
CA ALA A 401 -7.08 -27.27 -9.51
C ALA A 401 -7.92 -27.87 -10.67
N GLN A 402 -7.83 -29.19 -10.87
CA GLN A 402 -8.69 -29.89 -11.85
C GLN A 402 -10.16 -29.91 -11.41
N TYR A 403 -10.43 -30.06 -10.11
CA TYR A 403 -11.78 -29.96 -9.57
C TYR A 403 -12.39 -28.56 -9.81
N LEU A 404 -11.63 -27.50 -9.51
CA LEU A 404 -12.05 -26.12 -9.74
C LEU A 404 -12.31 -25.78 -11.22
N LYS A 405 -11.73 -26.54 -12.16
CA LYS A 405 -12.05 -26.42 -13.58
C LYS A 405 -13.53 -26.67 -13.87
N ASN A 406 -14.19 -27.57 -13.13
CA ASN A 406 -15.60 -27.88 -13.30
C ASN A 406 -16.52 -26.70 -12.91
N TYR A 407 -16.01 -25.80 -12.08
CA TYR A 407 -16.68 -24.54 -11.71
C TYR A 407 -16.36 -23.38 -12.65
N GLY A 408 -15.58 -23.62 -13.71
CA GLY A 408 -15.22 -22.59 -14.67
C GLY A 408 -14.24 -21.53 -14.17
N ILE A 409 -13.58 -21.75 -13.02
CA ILE A 409 -12.71 -20.78 -12.35
C ILE A 409 -11.64 -20.23 -13.30
N TRP A 410 -11.03 -21.13 -14.08
CA TRP A 410 -9.95 -20.79 -15.01
C TRP A 410 -10.42 -20.14 -16.33
N ASN A 411 -11.72 -19.92 -16.50
CA ASN A 411 -12.24 -19.18 -17.67
C ASN A 411 -12.27 -17.66 -17.44
N SER A 412 -12.04 -17.24 -16.21
CA SER A 412 -11.87 -15.83 -15.82
C SER A 412 -10.37 -15.49 -15.77
N GLY A 413 -10.04 -14.25 -15.46
CA GLY A 413 -8.65 -13.80 -15.40
C GLY A 413 -8.34 -12.70 -16.42
N PRO A 414 -7.04 -12.48 -16.78
CA PRO A 414 -5.88 -13.33 -16.48
C PRO A 414 -5.50 -13.38 -14.99
N TYR A 415 -4.81 -14.45 -14.60
CA TYR A 415 -4.31 -14.64 -13.24
C TYR A 415 -2.78 -14.74 -13.22
N SER A 416 -2.16 -14.40 -12.08
CA SER A 416 -0.78 -14.73 -11.75
C SER A 416 -0.77 -16.08 -11.03
N ILE A 417 -0.12 -17.07 -11.61
CA ILE A 417 -0.04 -18.43 -11.07
C ILE A 417 1.42 -18.74 -10.81
N VAL A 418 1.74 -19.18 -9.60
CA VAL A 418 3.13 -19.48 -9.22
C VAL A 418 3.25 -20.91 -8.73
N MET A 419 4.36 -21.59 -9.09
CA MET A 419 4.55 -23.01 -8.82
C MET A 419 5.92 -23.29 -8.21
N THR A 420 5.94 -24.12 -7.16
CA THR A 420 7.16 -24.76 -6.68
C THR A 420 7.43 -25.98 -7.55
N ALA A 421 8.45 -25.87 -8.38
CA ALA A 421 8.64 -26.82 -9.47
C ALA A 421 9.45 -28.07 -9.08
N GLY A 422 10.04 -28.10 -7.90
CA GLY A 422 10.89 -29.20 -7.44
C GLY A 422 10.12 -30.48 -7.09
N PRO A 423 10.83 -31.59 -6.82
CA PRO A 423 10.23 -32.85 -6.40
C PRO A 423 9.86 -32.88 -4.93
N ASP A 424 10.36 -31.95 -4.13
CA ASP A 424 10.22 -31.94 -2.68
C ASP A 424 9.29 -30.83 -2.24
N ASP A 425 8.45 -31.09 -1.26
CA ASP A 425 7.44 -30.15 -0.73
C ASP A 425 7.84 -29.62 0.65
N VAL A 426 7.81 -30.44 1.67
CA VAL A 426 8.03 -30.05 3.07
C VAL A 426 9.50 -30.19 3.46
N THR A 427 10.09 -31.33 3.12
CA THR A 427 11.47 -31.68 3.44
C THR A 427 12.19 -32.09 2.16
N ILE A 428 13.45 -31.69 2.02
CA ILE A 428 14.25 -32.11 0.89
C ILE A 428 14.34 -33.66 0.88
N GLY A 429 13.93 -34.26 -0.23
CA GLY A 429 13.93 -35.70 -0.43
C GLY A 429 12.65 -36.43 -0.02
N ASP A 430 11.58 -35.72 0.34
CA ASP A 430 10.28 -36.35 0.66
C ASP A 430 9.47 -36.74 -0.60
N GLY A 431 9.81 -36.19 -1.75
CA GLY A 431 9.20 -36.52 -3.05
C GLY A 431 7.75 -36.05 -3.23
N LEU A 432 7.26 -35.12 -2.37
CA LEU A 432 5.88 -34.63 -2.38
C LEU A 432 5.68 -33.35 -3.19
N GLY A 433 6.75 -32.76 -3.76
CA GLY A 433 6.67 -31.56 -4.59
C GLY A 433 5.99 -31.80 -5.94
N ILE A 434 5.71 -30.74 -6.68
CA ILE A 434 5.03 -30.81 -7.99
C ILE A 434 5.83 -31.65 -8.99
N ASN A 435 7.17 -31.67 -8.88
CA ASN A 435 8.08 -32.31 -9.83
C ASN A 435 7.75 -31.94 -11.28
N LEU A 436 7.61 -30.63 -11.54
CA LEU A 436 7.00 -30.05 -12.74
C LEU A 436 7.57 -30.61 -14.05
N THR A 437 8.89 -30.83 -14.10
CA THR A 437 9.55 -31.33 -15.33
C THR A 437 9.27 -32.80 -15.62
N ASN A 438 8.85 -33.59 -14.66
CA ASN A 438 8.55 -35.03 -14.81
C ASN A 438 7.06 -35.36 -14.64
N ASN A 439 6.28 -34.47 -13.98
CA ASN A 439 4.86 -34.70 -13.71
C ASN A 439 4.02 -34.35 -14.97
N THR A 440 3.45 -35.38 -15.61
CA THR A 440 2.64 -35.20 -16.81
C THR A 440 1.36 -34.39 -16.53
N GLN A 441 0.72 -34.60 -15.38
CA GLN A 441 -0.51 -33.88 -15.03
C GLN A 441 -0.24 -32.39 -14.79
N ALA A 442 0.86 -32.07 -14.13
CA ALA A 442 1.30 -30.68 -13.93
C ALA A 442 1.58 -29.98 -15.27
N LYS A 443 2.31 -30.64 -16.18
CA LYS A 443 2.55 -30.10 -17.54
C LYS A 443 1.27 -29.84 -18.32
N GLN A 444 0.33 -30.78 -18.28
CA GLN A 444 -0.98 -30.62 -18.93
C GLN A 444 -1.77 -29.46 -18.31
N LEU A 445 -1.71 -29.30 -16.98
CA LEU A 445 -2.34 -28.19 -16.27
C LEU A 445 -1.72 -26.85 -16.69
N VAL A 446 -0.39 -26.76 -16.71
CA VAL A 446 0.32 -25.56 -17.17
C VAL A 446 -0.07 -25.18 -18.60
N ALA A 447 -0.06 -26.12 -19.53
CA ALA A 447 -0.49 -25.88 -20.91
C ALA A 447 -1.94 -25.39 -21.00
N PHE A 448 -2.83 -25.96 -20.18
CA PHE A 448 -4.24 -25.55 -20.07
C PHE A 448 -4.37 -24.11 -19.55
N LEU A 449 -3.62 -23.72 -18.53
CA LEU A 449 -3.64 -22.39 -17.93
C LEU A 449 -3.07 -21.33 -18.88
N LEU A 450 -1.93 -21.61 -19.52
CA LEU A 450 -1.32 -20.73 -20.52
C LEU A 450 -2.23 -20.47 -21.71
N LYS A 451 -2.94 -21.51 -22.19
CA LYS A 451 -3.93 -21.37 -23.29
C LYS A 451 -5.06 -20.41 -22.96
N ARG A 452 -5.34 -20.15 -21.67
CA ARG A 452 -6.36 -19.22 -21.19
C ARG A 452 -5.82 -17.81 -20.91
N GLY A 453 -4.55 -17.59 -21.17
CA GLY A 453 -3.91 -16.29 -21.00
C GLY A 453 -3.47 -15.99 -19.59
N HIS A 454 -3.44 -17.00 -18.69
CA HIS A 454 -2.84 -16.82 -17.37
C HIS A 454 -1.32 -16.74 -17.49
N ASN A 455 -0.68 -16.08 -16.53
CA ASN A 455 0.77 -16.11 -16.38
C ASN A 455 1.16 -17.22 -15.41
N VAL A 456 2.25 -17.92 -15.70
CA VAL A 456 2.79 -18.98 -14.84
C VAL A 456 4.23 -18.63 -14.51
N GLY A 457 4.50 -18.46 -13.21
CA GLY A 457 5.77 -18.06 -12.64
C GLY A 457 6.23 -18.98 -11.51
N SER A 458 7.27 -18.55 -10.80
CA SER A 458 7.90 -19.32 -9.73
C SER A 458 7.30 -19.07 -8.36
N HIS A 459 7.11 -20.14 -7.57
CA HIS A 459 6.78 -20.09 -6.15
C HIS A 459 8.03 -20.50 -5.35
N GLY A 460 8.74 -19.50 -4.85
CA GLY A 460 9.94 -19.64 -4.05
C GLY A 460 11.09 -20.34 -4.77
N GLY A 461 11.74 -21.19 -3.99
CA GLY A 461 12.79 -22.06 -4.43
C GLY A 461 12.29 -23.48 -4.73
N TRP A 462 13.19 -24.39 -4.90
CA TRP A 462 12.97 -25.75 -5.38
C TRP A 462 12.18 -26.65 -4.42
N ALA A 463 12.29 -26.41 -3.10
CA ALA A 463 11.53 -27.07 -2.05
C ALA A 463 10.77 -26.01 -1.24
N HIS A 464 9.44 -26.14 -1.13
CA HIS A 464 8.55 -25.11 -0.62
C HIS A 464 8.84 -24.75 0.83
N ASP A 465 8.52 -25.63 1.76
CA ASP A 465 8.62 -25.33 3.20
C ASP A 465 10.07 -25.22 3.65
N TYR A 466 10.99 -25.94 2.98
CA TYR A 466 12.42 -25.77 3.26
C TYR A 466 12.91 -24.37 2.93
N TRP A 467 12.45 -23.77 1.84
CA TRP A 467 12.71 -22.37 1.53
C TRP A 467 12.07 -21.46 2.60
N GLY A 468 10.78 -21.63 2.85
CA GLY A 468 10.03 -20.84 3.81
C GLY A 468 10.70 -20.80 5.18
N ALA A 469 11.07 -21.96 5.70
CA ALA A 469 11.65 -22.09 7.03
C ALA A 469 13.12 -21.66 7.13
N ASN A 470 13.92 -21.76 6.06
CA ASN A 470 15.37 -21.70 6.17
C ASN A 470 16.04 -20.56 5.38
N ALA A 471 15.43 -20.01 4.31
CA ALA A 471 16.00 -18.86 3.60
C ALA A 471 16.11 -17.65 4.56
N SER A 472 17.24 -16.97 4.53
CA SER A 472 17.52 -15.85 5.46
C SER A 472 18.42 -14.81 4.79
N GLU A 473 18.55 -13.64 5.40
CA GLU A 473 19.40 -12.56 4.87
C GLU A 473 20.88 -12.96 4.72
N THR A 474 21.33 -14.01 5.41
CA THR A 474 22.75 -14.39 5.47
C THR A 474 23.14 -15.61 4.63
N ASN A 475 22.18 -16.31 4.01
CA ASN A 475 22.45 -17.58 3.33
C ASN A 475 22.19 -17.60 1.82
N ALA A 476 22.33 -16.44 1.17
CA ALA A 476 22.20 -16.29 -0.28
C ALA A 476 23.01 -17.33 -1.10
N GLY A 477 24.25 -17.60 -0.67
CA GLY A 477 25.13 -18.55 -1.35
C GLY A 477 24.56 -19.97 -1.45
N THR A 478 23.81 -20.39 -0.42
CA THR A 478 23.15 -21.72 -0.39
C THR A 478 21.82 -21.71 -1.14
N PHE A 479 21.01 -20.65 -0.98
CA PHE A 479 19.62 -20.65 -1.43
C PHE A 479 19.41 -20.14 -2.86
N THR A 480 20.33 -19.37 -3.43
CA THR A 480 20.21 -18.88 -4.82
C THR A 480 20.03 -20.00 -5.83
N GLN A 481 20.68 -21.15 -5.63
CA GLN A 481 20.53 -22.31 -6.52
C GLN A 481 19.07 -22.79 -6.62
N TYR A 482 18.28 -22.69 -5.55
CA TYR A 482 16.88 -23.11 -5.57
C TYR A 482 16.02 -22.19 -6.44
N LEU A 483 16.31 -20.89 -6.46
CA LEU A 483 15.67 -19.94 -7.38
C LEU A 483 16.01 -20.30 -8.82
N VAL A 484 17.29 -20.61 -9.11
CA VAL A 484 17.76 -20.99 -10.45
C VAL A 484 17.08 -22.27 -10.93
N LEU A 485 17.04 -23.31 -10.09
CA LEU A 485 16.40 -24.59 -10.41
C LEU A 485 14.91 -24.41 -10.70
N ASN A 486 14.18 -23.71 -9.82
CA ASN A 486 12.75 -23.49 -9.99
C ASN A 486 12.44 -22.70 -11.27
N ARG A 487 13.17 -21.60 -11.50
CA ARG A 487 13.07 -20.80 -12.72
C ARG A 487 13.26 -21.62 -13.98
N ASN A 488 14.36 -22.42 -14.02
CA ASN A 488 14.67 -23.22 -15.18
C ASN A 488 13.59 -24.26 -15.47
N ALA A 489 13.04 -24.89 -14.43
CA ALA A 489 11.95 -25.85 -14.56
C ALA A 489 10.67 -25.19 -15.09
N VAL A 490 10.27 -24.05 -14.53
CA VAL A 490 9.11 -23.28 -14.99
C VAL A 490 9.31 -22.85 -16.45
N GLN A 491 10.45 -22.28 -16.80
CA GLN A 491 10.74 -21.85 -18.17
C GLN A 491 10.74 -23.01 -19.17
N SER A 492 11.29 -24.18 -18.77
CA SER A 492 11.34 -25.35 -19.64
C SER A 492 9.95 -25.90 -20.00
N VAL A 493 8.99 -25.79 -19.06
CA VAL A 493 7.63 -26.30 -19.26
C VAL A 493 6.72 -25.24 -19.91
N THR A 494 6.87 -23.97 -19.55
CA THR A 494 6.05 -22.88 -20.10
C THR A 494 6.50 -22.43 -21.49
N GLY A 495 7.77 -22.59 -21.81
CA GLY A 495 8.41 -22.02 -23.01
C GLY A 495 8.46 -20.49 -22.98
N LYS A 496 8.31 -19.86 -21.82
CA LYS A 496 8.25 -18.41 -21.63
C LYS A 496 9.22 -17.96 -20.54
N PRO A 497 9.66 -16.68 -20.55
CA PRO A 497 10.36 -16.11 -19.42
C PRO A 497 9.53 -16.22 -18.15
N ASP A 498 10.17 -16.61 -17.05
CA ASP A 498 9.61 -16.56 -15.71
C ASP A 498 9.81 -15.16 -15.15
N ILE A 499 8.73 -14.44 -14.91
CA ILE A 499 8.74 -12.99 -14.62
C ILE A 499 7.93 -12.59 -13.39
N GLU A 500 7.24 -13.55 -12.76
CA GLU A 500 6.48 -13.34 -11.52
C GLU A 500 6.90 -14.35 -10.48
N TRP A 501 6.96 -13.92 -9.23
CA TRP A 501 7.43 -14.75 -8.15
C TRP A 501 6.58 -14.58 -6.88
N ALA A 502 6.49 -15.64 -6.09
CA ALA A 502 5.96 -15.57 -4.73
C ALA A 502 6.86 -16.35 -3.78
N ALA A 503 7.00 -15.82 -2.58
CA ALA A 503 7.76 -16.50 -1.54
C ALA A 503 6.92 -17.56 -0.83
N PRO A 504 7.42 -18.81 -0.68
CA PRO A 504 6.85 -19.73 0.28
C PRO A 504 6.84 -19.13 1.69
N GLU A 505 5.74 -19.30 2.39
CA GLU A 505 5.52 -18.75 3.74
C GLU A 505 5.79 -17.25 3.86
N GLY A 506 5.77 -16.51 2.74
CA GLY A 506 6.09 -15.09 2.70
C GLY A 506 7.56 -14.74 2.92
N ASN A 507 8.45 -15.74 2.96
CA ASN A 507 9.88 -15.54 3.22
C ASN A 507 10.62 -14.93 2.02
N THR A 508 10.84 -13.62 2.09
CA THR A 508 11.44 -12.82 1.01
C THR A 508 12.72 -12.13 1.49
N PRO A 509 13.88 -12.79 1.54
CA PRO A 509 15.14 -12.14 1.87
C PRO A 509 15.50 -11.04 0.86
N THR A 510 16.17 -9.98 1.30
CA THR A 510 16.57 -8.85 0.45
C THR A 510 17.40 -9.29 -0.76
N TRP A 511 18.34 -10.22 -0.57
CA TRP A 511 19.15 -10.76 -1.67
C TRP A 511 18.32 -11.50 -2.71
N ALA A 512 17.20 -12.15 -2.31
CA ALA A 512 16.31 -12.82 -3.26
C ALA A 512 15.61 -11.80 -4.16
N VAL A 513 15.11 -10.69 -3.61
CA VAL A 513 14.53 -9.60 -4.43
C VAL A 513 15.57 -9.01 -5.39
N ASN A 514 16.82 -8.81 -4.93
CA ASN A 514 17.93 -8.36 -5.76
C ASN A 514 18.22 -9.35 -6.92
N TRP A 515 18.17 -10.65 -6.61
CA TRP A 515 18.35 -11.68 -7.62
C TRP A 515 17.21 -11.67 -8.64
N LEU A 516 15.94 -11.57 -8.17
CA LEU A 516 14.76 -11.50 -9.03
C LEU A 516 14.85 -10.33 -10.02
N GLU A 517 15.17 -9.13 -9.55
CA GLU A 517 15.32 -7.96 -10.43
C GLU A 517 16.45 -8.17 -11.45
N SER A 518 17.60 -8.67 -11.00
CA SER A 518 18.77 -8.93 -11.87
C SER A 518 18.50 -9.99 -12.93
N ASN A 519 17.50 -10.84 -12.70
CA ASN A 519 17.07 -11.91 -13.60
C ASN A 519 15.80 -11.60 -14.40
N GLY A 520 15.33 -10.36 -14.36
CA GLY A 520 14.27 -9.85 -15.23
C GLY A 520 12.85 -10.10 -14.75
N TYR A 521 12.67 -10.44 -13.47
CA TYR A 521 11.33 -10.50 -12.88
C TYR A 521 10.71 -9.12 -12.84
N SER A 522 9.38 -9.07 -12.96
CA SER A 522 8.62 -7.83 -12.98
C SER A 522 7.95 -7.55 -11.64
N GLY A 523 7.38 -8.58 -11.01
CA GLY A 523 6.64 -8.44 -9.77
C GLY A 523 6.76 -9.66 -8.87
N TYR A 524 6.52 -9.43 -7.58
CA TYR A 524 6.53 -10.49 -6.60
C TYR A 524 5.44 -10.27 -5.51
N TYR A 525 4.83 -11.38 -5.08
CA TYR A 525 3.96 -11.41 -3.91
C TYR A 525 4.77 -11.07 -2.66
N PHE A 526 4.19 -10.26 -1.78
CA PHE A 526 4.88 -9.76 -0.61
C PHE A 526 4.00 -9.72 0.63
N THR A 527 4.53 -10.16 1.75
CA THR A 527 3.85 -10.12 3.04
C THR A 527 4.07 -8.83 3.84
N GLY A 528 5.01 -7.98 3.40
CA GLY A 528 5.14 -6.61 3.88
C GLY A 528 4.20 -5.65 3.16
N HIS A 529 4.11 -4.40 3.62
CA HIS A 529 3.23 -3.35 3.11
C HIS A 529 1.74 -3.77 3.04
N THR A 530 1.32 -4.66 3.93
CA THR A 530 0.01 -5.33 3.90
C THR A 530 -1.14 -4.36 3.73
N GLY A 531 -2.03 -4.68 2.80
CA GLY A 531 -3.21 -3.85 2.51
C GLY A 531 -2.99 -2.75 1.49
N ASN A 532 -1.76 -2.48 1.07
CA ASN A 532 -1.47 -1.48 0.04
C ASN A 532 -1.71 -2.03 -1.39
N ALA A 533 -1.72 -1.13 -2.36
CA ALA A 533 -1.60 -1.47 -3.78
C ALA A 533 -0.18 -1.99 -4.08
N GLN A 534 0.09 -2.35 -5.35
CA GLN A 534 1.45 -2.64 -5.76
C GLN A 534 2.35 -1.40 -5.52
N THR A 535 3.54 -1.64 -5.00
CA THR A 535 4.49 -0.59 -4.61
C THR A 535 5.94 -1.03 -4.80
N ARG A 536 6.85 -0.09 -4.91
CA ARG A 536 8.28 -0.35 -4.77
C ARG A 536 8.60 -0.48 -3.29
N ALA A 537 9.06 -1.66 -2.88
CA ALA A 537 9.19 -1.95 -1.46
C ALA A 537 10.43 -1.33 -0.84
N TYR A 538 10.25 -0.72 0.32
CA TYR A 538 11.32 -0.30 1.20
C TYR A 538 11.50 -1.33 2.33
N ARG A 539 12.73 -1.46 2.81
CA ARG A 539 13.07 -2.29 3.97
C ARG A 539 14.31 -1.72 4.67
N ASN A 540 14.26 -1.66 6.00
CA ASN A 540 15.35 -1.09 6.80
C ASN A 540 15.80 0.30 6.31
N GLY A 541 14.83 1.14 5.95
CA GLY A 541 15.08 2.50 5.46
C GLY A 541 15.66 2.59 4.06
N SER A 542 15.68 1.50 3.29
CA SER A 542 16.24 1.49 1.93
C SER A 542 15.29 0.89 0.93
N LEU A 543 15.23 1.48 -0.27
CA LEU A 543 14.52 0.91 -1.41
C LEU A 543 15.16 -0.43 -1.77
N LEU A 544 14.35 -1.51 -1.80
CA LEU A 544 14.86 -2.83 -2.13
C LEU A 544 15.33 -2.86 -3.57
N ASN A 545 14.46 -2.48 -4.50
CA ASN A 545 14.79 -2.47 -5.91
C ASN A 545 13.89 -1.52 -6.70
N PRO A 546 14.44 -0.66 -7.56
CA PRO A 546 13.64 0.31 -8.31
C PRO A 546 12.88 -0.30 -9.50
N GLY A 547 13.30 -1.46 -9.99
CA GLY A 547 12.79 -2.04 -11.24
C GLY A 547 11.78 -3.19 -11.07
N ILE A 548 11.62 -3.74 -9.85
CA ILE A 548 10.67 -4.80 -9.53
C ILE A 548 9.61 -4.29 -8.56
N TRP A 549 8.37 -4.75 -8.69
CA TRP A 549 7.26 -4.28 -7.87
C TRP A 549 6.80 -5.34 -6.88
N ALA A 550 6.62 -4.93 -5.64
CA ALA A 550 5.98 -5.72 -4.61
C ALA A 550 4.46 -5.64 -4.76
N PHE A 551 3.80 -6.78 -4.58
CA PHE A 551 2.35 -6.92 -4.55
C PHE A 551 1.95 -7.37 -3.15
N PRO A 552 1.60 -6.41 -2.27
CA PRO A 552 1.28 -6.70 -0.87
C PRO A 552 0.06 -7.57 -0.71
N VAL A 553 0.12 -8.50 0.23
CA VAL A 553 -1.01 -9.34 0.58
C VAL A 553 -2.17 -8.54 1.16
N MET A 554 -3.39 -8.92 0.79
CA MET A 554 -4.62 -8.36 1.34
C MET A 554 -5.11 -9.23 2.49
N PRO A 555 -5.18 -8.71 3.74
CA PRO A 555 -5.68 -9.47 4.88
C PRO A 555 -7.17 -9.30 5.12
N PHE A 556 -7.76 -10.34 5.72
CA PHE A 556 -9.02 -10.26 6.46
C PHE A 556 -8.72 -10.42 7.96
N GLY A 557 -8.62 -9.31 8.66
CA GLY A 557 -8.05 -9.30 10.01
C GLY A 557 -6.58 -9.74 9.96
N LYS A 558 -6.30 -10.89 10.51
CA LYS A 558 -4.97 -11.50 10.53
C LYS A 558 -4.83 -12.74 9.63
N TYR A 559 -5.82 -13.00 8.79
CA TYR A 559 -5.87 -14.14 7.88
C TYR A 559 -5.93 -13.66 6.43
N ALA A 560 -5.51 -14.49 5.49
CA ALA A 560 -5.54 -14.16 4.07
C ALA A 560 -5.92 -15.33 3.14
N THR A 561 -5.97 -16.57 3.65
CA THR A 561 -6.21 -17.77 2.86
C THR A 561 -7.46 -18.54 3.29
N PHE A 562 -7.98 -19.37 2.40
CA PHE A 562 -9.11 -20.23 2.71
C PHE A 562 -8.74 -21.29 3.76
N GLU A 563 -7.49 -21.73 3.78
CA GLU A 563 -6.96 -22.67 4.79
C GLU A 563 -7.04 -22.04 6.19
N GLU A 564 -6.57 -20.80 6.34
CA GLU A 564 -6.67 -20.06 7.60
C GLU A 564 -8.14 -19.82 7.99
N PHE A 565 -9.01 -19.48 7.04
CA PHE A 565 -10.44 -19.29 7.33
C PHE A 565 -11.09 -20.59 7.80
N GLN A 566 -10.70 -21.73 7.25
CA GLN A 566 -11.18 -23.04 7.67
C GLN A 566 -10.66 -23.40 9.05
N GLU A 567 -9.37 -23.26 9.28
CA GLU A 567 -8.69 -23.59 10.55
C GLU A 567 -9.26 -22.79 11.72
N PHE A 568 -9.49 -21.50 11.51
CA PHE A 568 -10.01 -20.58 12.54
C PHE A 568 -11.53 -20.43 12.52
N ALA A 569 -12.22 -21.29 11.80
CA ALA A 569 -13.68 -21.35 11.70
C ALA A 569 -14.33 -19.99 11.39
N VAL A 570 -13.70 -19.21 10.50
CA VAL A 570 -14.27 -17.93 10.03
C VAL A 570 -15.54 -18.23 9.23
N PRO A 571 -16.69 -17.61 9.58
CA PRO A 571 -17.95 -17.89 8.87
C PRO A 571 -17.81 -17.67 7.37
N THR A 572 -18.24 -18.63 6.56
CA THR A 572 -18.17 -18.56 5.09
C THR A 572 -18.82 -17.30 4.53
N ALA A 573 -19.92 -16.85 5.14
CA ALA A 573 -20.60 -15.62 4.75
C ALA A 573 -19.70 -14.38 4.96
N ASP A 574 -18.95 -14.33 6.05
CA ASP A 574 -18.04 -13.21 6.34
C ASP A 574 -16.87 -13.19 5.35
N VAL A 575 -16.31 -14.35 5.05
CA VAL A 575 -15.28 -14.49 4.01
C VAL A 575 -15.79 -13.99 2.65
N GLN A 576 -16.99 -14.43 2.24
CA GLN A 576 -17.58 -13.97 1.00
C GLN A 576 -17.83 -12.47 0.98
N ASN A 577 -18.42 -11.94 2.05
CA ASN A 577 -18.72 -10.52 2.20
C ASN A 577 -17.45 -9.66 2.17
N TRP A 578 -16.38 -10.13 2.80
CA TRP A 578 -15.09 -9.46 2.74
C TRP A 578 -14.56 -9.34 1.32
N TYR A 579 -14.51 -10.41 0.54
CA TYR A 579 -14.06 -10.37 -0.86
C TYR A 579 -14.91 -9.42 -1.70
N LEU A 580 -16.25 -9.47 -1.53
CA LEU A 580 -17.15 -8.58 -2.28
C LEU A 580 -16.93 -7.10 -1.90
N SER A 581 -16.78 -6.81 -0.60
CA SER A 581 -16.48 -5.47 -0.10
C SER A 581 -15.12 -4.96 -0.59
N LEU A 582 -14.12 -5.85 -0.69
CA LEU A 582 -12.82 -5.51 -1.24
C LEU A 582 -12.91 -5.15 -2.74
N MET A 583 -13.72 -5.86 -3.51
CA MET A 583 -13.97 -5.53 -4.91
C MET A 583 -14.66 -4.16 -5.05
N ASP A 584 -15.66 -3.88 -4.22
CA ASP A 584 -16.34 -2.59 -4.21
C ASP A 584 -15.37 -1.46 -3.78
N PHE A 585 -14.48 -1.72 -2.83
CA PHE A 585 -13.42 -0.79 -2.41
C PHE A 585 -12.46 -0.46 -3.55
N VAL A 586 -11.93 -1.45 -4.27
CA VAL A 586 -10.99 -1.18 -5.38
C VAL A 586 -11.68 -0.42 -6.51
N VAL A 587 -12.95 -0.70 -6.78
CA VAL A 587 -13.75 0.02 -7.79
C VAL A 587 -13.97 1.47 -7.37
N ALA A 588 -14.41 1.71 -6.15
CA ALA A 588 -14.67 3.05 -5.64
C ALA A 588 -13.40 3.93 -5.63
N ASN A 589 -12.26 3.34 -5.31
CA ASN A 589 -10.98 4.04 -5.20
C ASN A 589 -10.15 4.02 -6.49
N ARG A 590 -10.59 3.33 -7.55
CA ARG A 590 -9.85 3.16 -8.80
C ARG A 590 -8.40 2.70 -8.57
N THR A 591 -8.27 1.68 -7.75
CA THR A 591 -7.00 1.11 -7.31
C THR A 591 -6.95 -0.39 -7.62
N SER A 592 -5.88 -1.04 -7.24
CA SER A 592 -5.73 -2.49 -7.29
C SER A 592 -5.32 -3.06 -5.94
N ARG A 593 -5.59 -4.36 -5.76
CA ARG A 593 -5.12 -5.14 -4.62
C ARG A 593 -4.78 -6.55 -5.09
N LEU A 594 -3.86 -7.21 -4.38
CA LEU A 594 -3.57 -8.62 -4.59
C LEU A 594 -4.29 -9.46 -3.53
N ILE A 595 -5.02 -10.47 -3.98
CA ILE A 595 -5.46 -11.59 -3.15
C ILE A 595 -4.77 -12.86 -3.62
N TYR A 596 -4.53 -13.80 -2.72
CA TYR A 596 -3.96 -15.08 -3.12
C TYR A 596 -4.77 -16.26 -2.61
N MET A 597 -4.64 -17.38 -3.27
CA MET A 597 -5.38 -18.60 -2.98
C MET A 597 -4.54 -19.81 -3.34
N HIS A 598 -4.72 -20.89 -2.58
CA HIS A 598 -4.27 -22.20 -3.00
C HIS A 598 -5.43 -22.97 -3.62
N PRO A 599 -5.19 -23.78 -4.66
CA PRO A 599 -6.26 -24.60 -5.24
C PRO A 599 -6.95 -25.52 -4.22
N LEU A 600 -6.20 -26.05 -3.26
CA LEU A 600 -6.76 -26.92 -2.23
C LEU A 600 -7.78 -26.18 -1.36
N GLY A 601 -7.39 -25.08 -0.71
CA GLY A 601 -8.29 -24.30 0.13
C GLY A 601 -9.48 -23.75 -0.67
N ALA A 602 -9.25 -23.24 -1.87
CA ALA A 602 -10.33 -22.78 -2.74
C ALA A 602 -11.32 -23.87 -3.12
N SER A 603 -10.89 -25.14 -3.20
CA SER A 603 -11.77 -26.27 -3.47
C SER A 603 -12.75 -26.58 -2.34
N TRP A 604 -12.47 -26.10 -1.14
CA TRP A 604 -13.42 -26.18 -0.01
C TRP A 604 -14.49 -25.07 -0.05
N TYR A 605 -14.21 -23.98 -0.75
CA TYR A 605 -15.07 -22.79 -0.88
C TYR A 605 -15.46 -22.48 -2.34
N PRO A 606 -15.81 -23.46 -3.20
CA PRO A 606 -15.99 -23.20 -4.64
C PRO A 606 -17.10 -22.19 -4.91
N ASN A 607 -18.15 -22.15 -4.08
CA ASN A 607 -19.25 -21.20 -4.21
C ASN A 607 -18.81 -19.76 -3.87
N VAL A 608 -17.92 -19.57 -2.91
CA VAL A 608 -17.35 -18.25 -2.61
C VAL A 608 -16.51 -17.77 -3.79
N VAL A 609 -15.64 -18.62 -4.32
CA VAL A 609 -14.81 -18.28 -5.48
C VAL A 609 -15.67 -17.95 -6.70
N THR A 610 -16.69 -18.75 -7.01
CA THR A 610 -17.59 -18.45 -8.13
C THR A 610 -18.38 -17.16 -7.94
N THR A 611 -18.77 -16.82 -6.71
CA THR A 611 -19.43 -15.55 -6.38
C THR A 611 -18.51 -14.36 -6.64
N ILE A 612 -17.25 -14.43 -6.21
CA ILE A 612 -16.21 -13.43 -6.49
C ILE A 612 -16.07 -13.23 -8.00
N LEU A 613 -15.93 -14.32 -8.77
CA LEU A 613 -15.76 -14.25 -10.21
C LEU A 613 -16.99 -13.71 -10.93
N SER A 614 -18.19 -14.05 -10.45
CA SER A 614 -19.45 -13.52 -10.97
C SER A 614 -19.57 -12.01 -10.74
N ARG A 615 -19.18 -11.53 -9.54
CA ARG A 615 -19.11 -10.10 -9.24
C ARG A 615 -18.11 -9.40 -10.16
N ALA A 616 -16.90 -9.96 -10.30
CA ALA A 616 -15.88 -9.45 -11.21
C ALA A 616 -16.38 -9.32 -12.65
N ALA A 617 -17.04 -10.36 -13.16
CA ALA A 617 -17.62 -10.38 -14.50
C ALA A 617 -18.71 -9.31 -14.67
N SER A 618 -19.55 -9.10 -13.66
CA SER A 618 -20.55 -8.03 -13.66
C SER A 618 -19.93 -6.64 -13.74
N LEU A 619 -18.93 -6.37 -12.92
CA LEU A 619 -18.20 -5.10 -12.91
C LEU A 619 -17.38 -4.88 -14.20
N ALA A 620 -16.85 -5.96 -14.78
CA ALA A 620 -16.10 -5.89 -16.04
C ALA A 620 -17.00 -5.50 -17.22
N LYS A 621 -18.26 -5.97 -17.26
CA LYS A 621 -19.24 -5.59 -18.29
C LYS A 621 -19.51 -4.09 -18.34
N THR A 622 -19.40 -3.42 -17.21
CA THR A 622 -19.57 -1.96 -17.09
C THR A 622 -18.26 -1.18 -17.20
N GLY A 623 -17.14 -1.89 -17.48
CA GLY A 623 -15.81 -1.28 -17.59
C GLY A 623 -15.19 -0.82 -16.26
N GLN A 624 -15.79 -1.17 -15.13
CA GLN A 624 -15.33 -0.72 -13.80
C GLN A 624 -14.19 -1.55 -13.25
N PHE A 625 -14.08 -2.82 -13.65
CA PHE A 625 -13.14 -3.78 -13.08
C PHE A 625 -12.44 -4.61 -14.15
N LYS A 626 -11.21 -5.04 -13.84
CA LYS A 626 -10.45 -6.00 -14.65
C LYS A 626 -9.56 -6.86 -13.74
N TRP A 627 -9.38 -8.13 -14.07
CA TRP A 627 -8.30 -8.93 -13.55
C TRP A 627 -6.98 -8.54 -14.23
N PHE A 628 -5.93 -8.43 -13.46
CA PHE A 628 -4.58 -8.16 -13.94
C PHE A 628 -3.63 -9.26 -13.46
N THR A 629 -2.55 -9.49 -14.20
CA THR A 629 -1.38 -10.17 -13.66
C THR A 629 -0.45 -9.15 -12.99
N MET A 630 0.46 -9.62 -12.13
CA MET A 630 1.49 -8.75 -11.53
C MET A 630 2.31 -8.06 -12.63
N ASP A 631 2.68 -8.79 -13.69
CA ASP A 631 3.43 -8.23 -14.81
C ASP A 631 2.67 -7.11 -15.54
N GLN A 632 1.40 -7.29 -15.82
CA GLN A 632 0.61 -6.27 -16.52
C GLN A 632 0.57 -4.94 -15.76
N LEU A 633 0.40 -4.97 -14.44
CA LEU A 633 0.42 -3.76 -13.62
C LEU A 633 1.83 -3.18 -13.55
N THR A 634 2.86 -4.00 -13.34
CA THR A 634 4.25 -3.54 -13.33
C THR A 634 4.66 -2.86 -14.64
N GLN A 635 4.30 -3.45 -15.80
CA GLN A 635 4.60 -2.84 -17.09
C GLN A 635 3.87 -1.49 -17.27
N PHE A 636 2.65 -1.38 -16.77
CA PHE A 636 1.93 -0.12 -16.78
C PHE A 636 2.62 0.91 -15.86
N ASP A 637 2.97 0.54 -14.63
CA ASP A 637 3.60 1.45 -13.66
C ASP A 637 4.99 1.92 -14.13
N ARG A 638 5.81 1.02 -14.70
CA ARG A 638 7.08 1.39 -15.32
C ARG A 638 6.91 2.45 -16.42
N ARG A 639 5.85 2.36 -17.23
CA ARG A 639 5.53 3.37 -18.24
C ARG A 639 4.99 4.64 -17.58
N ARG A 640 4.06 4.51 -16.64
CA ARG A 640 3.40 5.62 -15.96
C ARG A 640 4.41 6.55 -15.27
N LEU A 641 5.44 6.00 -14.63
CA LEU A 641 6.50 6.77 -13.99
C LEU A 641 7.38 7.58 -14.99
N LEU A 642 7.32 7.27 -16.28
CA LEU A 642 8.00 8.05 -17.34
C LEU A 642 7.14 9.18 -17.89
N VAL A 643 5.91 9.35 -17.43
CA VAL A 643 5.05 10.46 -17.85
C VAL A 643 5.51 11.75 -17.20
N ASN A 644 5.93 12.69 -18.04
CA ASN A 644 6.17 14.08 -17.60
C ASN A 644 4.91 14.90 -17.91
N TRP A 645 4.32 15.55 -16.90
CA TRP A 645 3.11 16.34 -17.09
C TRP A 645 3.05 17.56 -16.17
N THR A 646 2.35 18.59 -16.63
CA THR A 646 2.14 19.83 -15.89
C THR A 646 0.68 20.26 -15.99
N ALA A 647 0.19 20.94 -14.95
CA ALA A 647 -1.04 21.70 -14.96
C ALA A 647 -0.72 23.14 -14.59
N THR A 648 -1.06 24.08 -15.46
CA THR A 648 -0.75 25.50 -15.29
C THR A 648 -2.06 26.26 -15.18
N ASP A 649 -2.25 27.03 -14.10
CA ASP A 649 -3.39 27.93 -13.93
C ASP A 649 -3.24 29.14 -14.86
N THR A 650 -4.23 29.40 -15.67
CA THR A 650 -4.29 30.53 -16.62
C THR A 650 -5.10 31.71 -16.08
N GLY A 651 -5.53 31.64 -14.82
CA GLY A 651 -6.47 32.60 -14.22
C GLY A 651 -7.94 32.19 -14.37
N THR A 652 -8.34 31.83 -15.59
CA THR A 652 -9.72 31.38 -15.91
C THR A 652 -9.90 29.87 -15.95
N GLY A 653 -8.82 29.11 -15.88
CA GLY A 653 -8.82 27.66 -15.94
C GLY A 653 -7.40 27.11 -15.91
N TRP A 654 -7.23 25.90 -16.41
CA TRP A 654 -5.95 25.20 -16.45
C TRP A 654 -5.62 24.69 -17.84
N THR A 655 -4.33 24.73 -18.16
CA THR A 655 -3.75 24.01 -19.30
C THR A 655 -2.93 22.86 -18.81
N PHE A 656 -3.23 21.67 -19.30
CA PHE A 656 -2.50 20.43 -19.02
C PHE A 656 -1.64 20.08 -20.23
N SER A 657 -0.39 19.71 -19.97
CA SER A 657 0.54 19.21 -20.97
C SER A 657 1.20 17.96 -20.47
N ALA A 658 1.26 16.91 -21.29
CA ALA A 658 1.86 15.65 -20.94
C ALA A 658 2.71 15.10 -22.08
N THR A 659 3.84 14.48 -21.73
CA THR A 659 4.74 13.80 -22.66
C THR A 659 5.21 12.46 -22.11
N HIS A 660 5.56 11.54 -23.03
CA HIS A 660 6.11 10.25 -22.71
C HIS A 660 7.12 9.81 -23.78
N PRO A 661 8.24 9.15 -23.44
CA PRO A 661 9.25 8.72 -24.40
C PRO A 661 8.73 7.81 -25.52
N SER A 662 7.76 6.93 -25.21
CA SER A 662 7.18 5.97 -26.15
C SER A 662 5.71 6.24 -26.45
N SER A 663 4.80 6.14 -25.47
CA SER A 663 3.35 6.31 -25.66
C SER A 663 2.64 6.63 -24.36
N LEU A 664 1.67 7.57 -24.42
CA LEU A 664 0.73 7.91 -23.35
C LEU A 664 -0.47 6.96 -23.29
N GLN A 665 -0.58 5.99 -24.18
CA GLN A 665 -1.73 5.10 -24.26
C GLN A 665 -2.13 4.54 -22.89
N ASP A 666 -3.43 4.64 -22.58
CA ASP A 666 -4.09 4.21 -21.34
C ASP A 666 -3.71 5.02 -20.08
N MET A 667 -2.82 6.02 -20.19
CA MET A 667 -2.59 6.99 -19.12
C MET A 667 -3.86 7.82 -18.91
N THR A 668 -4.22 8.07 -17.67
CA THR A 668 -5.51 8.71 -17.37
C THR A 668 -5.35 9.75 -16.28
N TRP A 669 -5.72 10.99 -16.57
CA TRP A 669 -5.81 12.04 -15.56
C TRP A 669 -7.19 12.05 -14.95
N LEU A 670 -7.25 12.11 -13.63
CA LEU A 670 -8.46 12.31 -12.83
C LEU A 670 -8.52 13.76 -12.41
N LEU A 671 -9.55 14.47 -12.84
CA LEU A 671 -9.76 15.87 -12.51
C LEU A 671 -11.03 16.00 -11.66
N PRO A 672 -10.93 16.39 -10.36
CA PRO A 672 -12.10 16.57 -9.50
C PRO A 672 -13.13 17.54 -10.08
N LYS A 673 -14.37 17.12 -10.23
CA LYS A 673 -15.45 17.94 -10.79
C LYS A 673 -15.79 19.16 -9.91
N SER A 674 -15.42 19.10 -8.63
CA SER A 674 -15.55 20.24 -7.72
C SER A 674 -14.62 21.42 -8.09
N THR A 675 -13.55 21.16 -8.80
CA THR A 675 -12.51 22.14 -9.17
C THR A 675 -12.48 22.42 -10.66
N TYR A 676 -12.76 21.42 -11.46
CA TYR A 676 -12.57 21.43 -12.93
C TYR A 676 -13.89 21.28 -13.66
N GLN A 677 -14.12 22.07 -14.71
CA GLN A 677 -15.17 21.81 -15.69
C GLN A 677 -14.74 20.70 -16.67
N MET A 678 -15.66 20.27 -17.53
CA MET A 678 -15.38 19.24 -18.54
C MET A 678 -14.17 19.61 -19.40
N PRO A 679 -13.13 18.75 -19.42
CA PRO A 679 -11.92 19.05 -20.20
C PRO A 679 -12.16 19.09 -21.70
N SER A 680 -11.29 19.84 -22.40
CA SER A 680 -11.27 19.92 -23.87
C SER A 680 -9.87 19.62 -24.38
N VAL A 681 -9.73 18.60 -25.23
CA VAL A 681 -8.45 18.22 -25.86
C VAL A 681 -8.03 19.27 -26.86
N LYS A 682 -6.78 19.74 -26.78
CA LYS A 682 -6.18 20.73 -27.67
C LYS A 682 -5.22 20.11 -28.69
N SER A 683 -4.45 19.12 -28.26
CA SER A 683 -3.56 18.35 -29.14
C SER A 683 -3.34 16.95 -28.61
N GLY A 684 -2.99 16.02 -29.49
CA GLY A 684 -2.89 14.60 -29.17
C GLY A 684 -4.25 13.89 -29.26
N SER A 685 -4.34 12.70 -28.69
CA SER A 685 -5.57 11.89 -28.69
C SER A 685 -5.96 11.52 -27.27
N ALA A 686 -7.20 11.81 -26.88
CA ALA A 686 -7.77 11.37 -25.61
C ALA A 686 -9.30 11.24 -25.69
N THR A 687 -9.84 10.37 -24.84
CA THR A 687 -11.28 10.22 -24.60
C THR A 687 -11.62 10.85 -23.25
N ILE A 688 -12.65 11.69 -23.21
CA ILE A 688 -13.18 12.25 -21.98
C ILE A 688 -14.34 11.41 -21.49
N VAL A 689 -14.26 10.90 -20.25
CA VAL A 689 -15.34 10.16 -19.60
C VAL A 689 -15.99 11.05 -18.54
N SER A 690 -17.28 11.28 -18.68
CA SER A 690 -18.09 12.14 -17.80
C SER A 690 -18.96 11.36 -16.81
N THR A 691 -19.06 10.04 -16.94
CA THR A 691 -19.95 9.19 -16.14
C THR A 691 -19.44 8.92 -14.72
N ASP A 692 -18.16 9.20 -14.44
CA ASP A 692 -17.64 9.15 -13.06
C ASP A 692 -18.30 10.25 -12.22
N PRO A 693 -18.82 9.94 -11.02
CA PRO A 693 -19.55 10.93 -10.22
C PRO A 693 -18.66 12.04 -9.67
N VAL A 694 -17.38 11.75 -9.45
CA VAL A 694 -16.44 12.66 -8.74
C VAL A 694 -15.45 13.33 -9.68
N ASN A 695 -15.00 12.64 -10.73
CA ASN A 695 -13.93 13.11 -11.61
C ASN A 695 -14.34 13.15 -13.08
N TRP A 696 -13.72 14.04 -13.82
CA TRP A 696 -13.54 13.88 -15.25
C TRP A 696 -12.33 12.96 -15.48
N LEU A 697 -12.49 11.96 -16.35
CA LEU A 697 -11.37 11.08 -16.72
C LEU A 697 -10.89 11.47 -18.11
N VAL A 698 -9.63 11.87 -18.22
CA VAL A 698 -8.98 12.14 -19.51
C VAL A 698 -8.09 10.96 -19.85
N ILE A 699 -8.59 10.05 -20.68
CA ILE A 699 -7.92 8.80 -21.05
C ILE A 699 -7.15 9.03 -22.35
N ALA A 700 -5.81 9.05 -22.28
CA ALA A 700 -4.97 9.21 -23.44
C ALA A 700 -5.05 8.03 -24.41
N GLY A 701 -5.12 8.34 -25.69
CA GLY A 701 -4.92 7.38 -26.78
C GLY A 701 -3.44 7.15 -27.08
N THR A 702 -3.18 6.56 -28.25
CA THR A 702 -1.80 6.40 -28.74
C THR A 702 -1.18 7.76 -29.05
N GLY A 703 0.11 7.90 -28.74
CA GLY A 703 0.87 9.12 -28.98
C GLY A 703 1.83 9.44 -27.85
N LYS A 704 2.81 10.29 -28.10
CA LYS A 704 3.86 10.68 -27.15
C LYS A 704 3.56 11.98 -26.42
N SER A 705 2.56 12.74 -26.88
CA SER A 705 2.18 14.01 -26.29
C SER A 705 0.67 14.19 -26.26
N LEU A 706 0.20 14.90 -25.25
CA LEU A 706 -1.19 15.28 -25.07
C LEU A 706 -1.26 16.67 -24.44
N SER A 707 -2.15 17.53 -24.94
CA SER A 707 -2.52 18.77 -24.26
C SER A 707 -4.04 18.90 -24.22
N PHE A 708 -4.55 19.36 -23.08
CA PHE A 708 -5.96 19.63 -22.86
C PHE A 708 -6.15 20.78 -21.86
N THR A 709 -7.32 21.38 -21.87
CA THR A 709 -7.67 22.49 -20.97
C THR A 709 -8.93 22.16 -20.20
N SER A 710 -9.09 22.79 -19.04
CA SER A 710 -10.32 22.77 -18.26
C SER A 710 -10.55 24.14 -17.64
N ALA A 711 -11.77 24.68 -17.69
CA ALA A 711 -12.14 25.88 -16.95
C ALA A 711 -12.31 25.58 -15.47
N LYS A 712 -12.30 26.63 -14.63
CA LYS A 712 -12.63 26.51 -13.21
C LYS A 712 -14.10 26.12 -13.04
N ALA A 713 -14.40 25.20 -12.13
CA ALA A 713 -15.76 24.98 -11.69
C ALA A 713 -16.26 26.25 -10.96
N HIS A 714 -17.54 26.55 -11.09
CA HIS A 714 -18.16 27.71 -10.45
C HIS A 714 -18.53 27.41 -9.01
#